data_9d48fb0b5904b03b0b13be375e491bad
#
_entry.id   9d48fb0b5904b03b0b13be375e491bad
#
_cell.length_a   1.000
_cell.length_b   1.000
_cell.length_c   1.000
_cell.angle_alpha   90.00
_cell.angle_beta   90.00
_cell.angle_gamma   90.00
#
_symmetry.space_group_name_H-M   'P 1'
#
loop_
_entity.id
_entity.type
_entity.pdbx_description
1 polymer ?
#
loop_
_entity_poly.entity_id
_entity_poly.type
_entity_poly.pdbx_seq_one_letter_code
_entity_poly.pdbx_strand_id
1 'polypeptide(L)'
;MKTKLSLLALCVGTSMLTGCFDSDNSGIFNKVNPQPTLASQYKNVLDRTGTPNHLIEVGNGNHMAYTPLHDNGAWHGHLLPNLKAAPETAGGFGTTLIAEEYNVSLAQYLDKISVFIDGKKVNFTTEAYSIAGALIQKMTSSEGISIEMTMRFVSGRSSLLETKITNPTGKELTIELDGKLVTDYYAKNGNAAKETINEKLPNYTREVSSDDNGDITIDFGRERASWYVRTTGESEFHITRNLATTTKVTDDNYQSVAKIDGNQTIYTVFTHTMTADEWNTEQGVVEDILNHPDNYIAKNVTRWEDYLAKGLSNPNASKEQERVAVKAIETLNGNWRSPAGVLSHDTVTPSVTARWFSGNLTWPWDTWKQAYAMAHFNPNIAMENIRAVFQYQIQDNDTLRPYDKGFLLDVVGMNMSDIRGEAEGRTEFNDAQTWNERNTKPSLASWAVWEVYTALKNEHNREADAQAWLEEMYPKLKAYHDWWLAARDTNNNGIPEYGATVDPEHTLTKEEAQNSDSKWFGNKNIGGMKFKYIPLGETAWKYDAGIEKYNQIMNEQNYVDISSPAQTAASWESGRDDAAVFGFIDTIADANGYDSLSETEAQKIDQLGRYAKDKYGFDNKLNIGTDGEGKTLVTYSNTSAENTAKLNQAKKDWQVKFSENKDEKGEVIGYSLYQESIDQASYWYSDNNYLAKIATELGLGNEATEFTKKANETKDYINKCMFDKETGFFYDISIDNTQAQELNNGCAGKPLVNRGMGAEGWSPLFNEAATQEHADAVVDNMLNEEKFNTKVPLGTAAKDNPAYGADIYWRGRVWVDQFYFGVKGLDNYGYNKEAVELTNKLFANAEGLTQDKPIQENYNPETGAVQGANNFSWSSAHLYMLYNKFFKAQ
;
A
#
# COMPACT_ATOMS: atom_id res chain seq x y z
N MET A 1 46.50 35.92 -9.49
CA MET A 1 46.42 35.10 -10.73
C MET A 1 45.03 34.51 -10.77
N LYS A 2 44.27 34.90 -11.80
CA LYS A 2 42.87 34.54 -11.99
C LYS A 2 42.82 33.16 -12.57
N THR A 3 42.09 32.24 -11.96
CA THR A 3 41.74 30.93 -12.54
C THR A 3 40.23 30.88 -12.67
N LYS A 4 39.79 30.64 -13.91
CA LYS A 4 38.38 30.59 -14.32
C LYS A 4 37.69 29.33 -13.77
N LEU A 5 36.55 29.51 -13.15
CA LEU A 5 35.57 28.45 -12.98
C LEU A 5 34.79 28.26 -14.29
N SER A 6 34.80 27.07 -14.83
CA SER A 6 33.96 26.68 -15.94
C SER A 6 32.65 26.11 -15.39
N LEU A 7 31.54 26.78 -15.62
CA LEU A 7 30.20 26.23 -15.44
C LEU A 7 29.99 25.12 -16.49
N LEU A 8 29.79 23.90 -16.01
CA LEU A 8 29.18 22.84 -16.84
C LEU A 8 27.67 22.95 -16.67
N ALA A 9 26.99 23.40 -17.69
CA ALA A 9 25.55 23.34 -17.80
C ALA A 9 25.15 21.88 -18.11
N LEU A 10 24.43 21.25 -17.22
CA LEU A 10 23.79 19.95 -17.44
C LEU A 10 22.54 20.20 -18.28
N CYS A 11 22.56 19.87 -19.55
CA CYS A 11 21.37 19.84 -20.40
C CYS A 11 20.57 18.54 -20.01
N VAL A 12 19.46 18.74 -19.36
CA VAL A 12 18.43 17.69 -19.26
C VAL A 12 17.77 17.60 -20.64
N GLY A 13 18.07 16.54 -21.35
CA GLY A 13 17.48 16.24 -22.65
C GLY A 13 16.10 15.61 -22.48
N THR A 14 15.07 16.44 -22.67
CA THR A 14 13.73 15.93 -22.98
C THR A 14 13.74 15.28 -24.34
N SER A 15 13.73 13.96 -24.39
CA SER A 15 13.50 13.21 -25.63
C SER A 15 12.04 13.31 -26.05
N MET A 16 11.71 14.32 -26.84
CA MET A 16 10.49 14.31 -27.63
C MET A 16 10.60 13.24 -28.71
N LEU A 17 9.80 12.22 -28.62
CA LEU A 17 9.51 11.32 -29.73
C LEU A 17 8.62 12.04 -30.73
N THR A 18 9.25 12.68 -31.75
CA THR A 18 8.57 13.12 -32.95
C THR A 18 8.42 11.95 -33.89
N GLY A 19 7.24 11.30 -33.85
CA GLY A 19 6.80 10.43 -34.91
C GLY A 19 6.39 11.31 -36.11
N CYS A 20 7.10 11.21 -37.22
CA CYS A 20 6.70 11.80 -38.51
C CYS A 20 5.39 11.14 -38.96
N PHE A 21 4.33 11.92 -39.07
CA PHE A 21 3.18 11.59 -39.88
C PHE A 21 3.24 12.44 -41.15
N ASP A 22 3.37 11.76 -42.30
CA ASP A 22 3.19 12.38 -43.62
C ASP A 22 1.74 12.87 -43.76
N SER A 23 1.62 14.16 -44.07
CA SER A 23 0.38 14.76 -44.54
C SER A 23 0.20 14.41 -46.01
N ASP A 24 -0.82 13.61 -46.33
CA ASP A 24 -1.70 13.81 -47.48
C ASP A 24 -2.66 12.60 -47.59
N ASN A 25 -3.90 12.77 -47.19
CA ASN A 25 -5.05 12.16 -47.87
C ASN A 25 -6.37 12.80 -47.41
N SER A 26 -6.86 13.74 -48.21
CA SER A 26 -8.24 14.19 -48.19
C SER A 26 -9.12 13.09 -48.81
N GLY A 27 -9.73 12.25 -47.98
CA GLY A 27 -10.59 11.18 -48.39
C GLY A 27 -11.75 10.93 -47.40
N ILE A 28 -12.92 11.45 -47.77
CA ILE A 28 -14.28 10.95 -47.43
C ILE A 28 -14.41 10.23 -46.10
N PHE A 29 -14.77 10.98 -45.07
CA PHE A 29 -15.20 10.40 -43.77
C PHE A 29 -16.56 9.71 -43.94
N ASN A 30 -16.55 8.43 -44.28
CA ASN A 30 -17.67 7.56 -43.94
C ASN A 30 -17.83 7.58 -42.41
N LYS A 31 -19.03 7.94 -41.92
CA LYS A 31 -19.44 7.73 -40.55
C LYS A 31 -19.43 6.23 -40.23
N VAL A 32 -18.29 5.66 -39.94
CA VAL A 32 -18.19 4.37 -39.27
C VAL A 32 -18.70 4.64 -37.85
N ASN A 33 -19.79 3.98 -37.45
CA ASN A 33 -20.19 3.92 -36.06
C ASN A 33 -18.96 3.47 -35.27
N PRO A 34 -18.39 4.27 -34.35
CA PRO A 34 -17.20 3.86 -33.65
C PRO A 34 -17.52 2.57 -32.91
N GLN A 35 -16.71 1.54 -33.14
CA GLN A 35 -16.81 0.30 -32.36
C GLN A 35 -16.70 0.64 -30.88
N PRO A 36 -17.48 0.00 -29.99
CA PRO A 36 -17.36 0.23 -28.56
C PRO A 36 -15.92 -0.02 -28.11
N THR A 37 -15.36 0.92 -27.34
CA THR A 37 -14.04 0.75 -26.74
C THR A 37 -14.04 -0.39 -25.73
N LEU A 38 -12.88 -1.01 -25.46
CA LEU A 38 -12.78 -2.04 -24.41
C LEU A 38 -13.24 -1.47 -23.06
N ALA A 39 -12.81 -0.25 -22.71
CA ALA A 39 -13.24 0.43 -21.49
C ALA A 39 -14.75 0.52 -21.35
N SER A 40 -15.49 0.81 -22.46
CA SER A 40 -16.94 0.94 -22.45
C SER A 40 -17.71 -0.37 -22.20
N GLN A 41 -17.04 -1.51 -22.34
CA GLN A 41 -17.63 -2.84 -22.07
C GLN A 41 -17.70 -3.13 -20.56
N TYR A 42 -16.94 -2.42 -19.73
CA TYR A 42 -16.83 -2.65 -18.28
C TYR A 42 -17.29 -1.41 -17.49
N LYS A 43 -18.62 -1.19 -17.49
CA LYS A 43 -19.22 -0.10 -16.71
C LYS A 43 -19.26 -0.45 -15.22
N ASN A 44 -18.99 0.55 -14.36
CA ASN A 44 -19.14 0.47 -12.91
C ASN A 44 -18.48 -0.78 -12.31
N VAL A 45 -17.23 -1.04 -12.66
CA VAL A 45 -16.45 -2.12 -11.99
C VAL A 45 -16.10 -1.74 -10.55
N LEU A 46 -16.09 -0.43 -10.28
CA LEU A 46 -16.02 0.19 -8.95
C LEU A 46 -17.18 1.18 -8.82
N ASP A 47 -17.80 1.23 -7.64
CA ASP A 47 -18.75 2.28 -7.30
C ASP A 47 -17.98 3.60 -7.11
N ARG A 48 -18.12 4.50 -8.08
CA ARG A 48 -17.51 5.83 -8.09
C ARG A 48 -18.49 6.92 -7.64
N THR A 49 -19.62 6.56 -7.02
CA THR A 49 -20.60 7.54 -6.56
C THR A 49 -20.30 8.04 -5.16
N GLY A 50 -20.56 9.31 -4.92
CA GLY A 50 -20.43 9.93 -3.60
C GLY A 50 -20.76 11.41 -3.63
N THR A 51 -21.28 11.92 -2.51
CA THR A 51 -21.51 13.35 -2.32
C THR A 51 -20.88 13.72 -0.99
N PRO A 52 -19.62 14.19 -0.99
CA PRO A 52 -18.92 14.55 0.23
C PRO A 52 -19.62 15.70 0.95
N ASN A 53 -19.79 15.60 2.27
CA ASN A 53 -20.35 16.64 3.12
C ASN A 53 -19.36 17.12 4.18
N HIS A 54 -18.33 16.33 4.46
CA HIS A 54 -17.32 16.60 5.46
C HIS A 54 -15.93 16.48 4.84
N LEU A 55 -14.97 17.23 5.38
CA LEU A 55 -13.58 17.14 4.97
C LEU A 55 -13.06 15.69 5.06
N ILE A 56 -13.39 15.06 6.18
CA ILE A 56 -13.00 13.70 6.49
C ILE A 56 -14.25 12.86 6.64
N GLU A 57 -14.54 12.03 5.65
CA GLU A 57 -15.62 11.05 5.69
C GLU A 57 -15.06 9.65 5.74
N VAL A 58 -15.19 9.02 6.90
CA VAL A 58 -14.62 7.70 7.18
C VAL A 58 -15.71 6.64 7.16
N GLY A 59 -15.50 5.63 6.31
CA GLY A 59 -16.24 4.39 6.30
C GLY A 59 -15.79 3.42 7.40
N ASN A 60 -15.99 2.14 7.18
CA ASN A 60 -15.47 1.10 8.05
C ASN A 60 -13.92 1.05 7.94
N GLY A 61 -13.23 0.78 9.05
CA GLY A 61 -11.78 0.53 9.04
C GLY A 61 -10.89 1.76 8.83
N ASN A 62 -11.33 2.98 9.12
CA ASN A 62 -10.56 4.23 8.98
C ASN A 62 -10.13 4.60 7.55
N HIS A 63 -10.81 4.12 6.54
CA HIS A 63 -10.61 4.54 5.16
C HIS A 63 -11.75 5.43 4.68
N MET A 64 -11.53 6.17 3.60
CA MET A 64 -12.52 7.06 3.01
C MET A 64 -13.82 6.29 2.70
N ALA A 65 -14.96 6.93 2.92
CA ALA A 65 -16.28 6.34 2.67
C ALA A 65 -16.58 6.13 1.18
N TYR A 66 -15.84 6.81 0.30
CA TYR A 66 -16.03 6.81 -1.15
C TYR A 66 -14.82 6.24 -1.88
N THR A 67 -15.02 5.88 -3.15
CA THR A 67 -13.95 5.43 -4.06
C THR A 67 -13.84 6.40 -5.25
N PRO A 68 -13.21 7.58 -5.10
CA PRO A 68 -13.06 8.53 -6.18
C PRO A 68 -12.22 7.97 -7.32
N LEU A 69 -12.47 8.44 -8.55
CA LEU A 69 -11.59 8.19 -9.67
C LEU A 69 -10.33 9.03 -9.49
N HIS A 70 -9.19 8.36 -9.37
CA HIS A 70 -7.86 8.92 -9.57
C HIS A 70 -7.24 8.22 -10.76
N ASP A 71 -6.42 8.91 -11.54
CA ASP A 71 -5.75 8.34 -12.71
C ASP A 71 -4.57 9.23 -13.11
N ASN A 72 -3.68 8.70 -13.93
CA ASN A 72 -2.56 9.42 -14.53
C ASN A 72 -1.61 10.10 -13.52
N GLY A 73 -1.48 9.54 -12.33
CA GLY A 73 -0.63 10.08 -11.27
C GLY A 73 -1.17 11.33 -10.56
N ALA A 74 -2.44 11.68 -10.77
CA ALA A 74 -3.02 12.91 -10.21
C ALA A 74 -3.21 12.87 -8.69
N TRP A 75 -3.07 14.03 -8.06
CA TRP A 75 -3.18 14.26 -6.63
C TRP A 75 -4.56 14.75 -6.19
N HIS A 76 -5.54 14.65 -7.06
CA HIS A 76 -6.95 14.88 -6.76
C HIS A 76 -7.80 13.80 -7.41
N GLY A 77 -9.05 13.66 -6.97
CA GLY A 77 -9.96 12.66 -7.48
C GLY A 77 -11.38 13.20 -7.63
N HIS A 78 -12.18 12.52 -8.47
CA HIS A 78 -13.57 12.92 -8.72
C HIS A 78 -14.55 11.78 -8.45
N LEU A 79 -15.77 12.17 -8.03
CA LEU A 79 -16.90 11.30 -7.75
C LEU A 79 -18.08 11.66 -8.66
N LEU A 80 -18.78 10.64 -9.13
CA LEU A 80 -20.11 10.81 -9.69
C LEU A 80 -21.12 11.17 -8.58
N PRO A 81 -22.17 11.95 -8.89
CA PRO A 81 -23.23 12.23 -7.93
C PRO A 81 -23.95 10.96 -7.50
N ASN A 82 -24.29 10.86 -6.22
CA ASN A 82 -25.17 9.81 -5.74
C ASN A 82 -26.63 10.19 -6.04
N LEU A 83 -27.12 9.86 -7.25
CA LEU A 83 -28.43 10.23 -7.72
C LEU A 83 -29.60 9.70 -6.88
N LYS A 84 -29.37 8.69 -6.04
CA LYS A 84 -30.39 8.13 -5.14
C LYS A 84 -30.48 8.93 -3.83
N ALA A 85 -29.33 9.27 -3.25
CA ALA A 85 -29.26 9.96 -1.95
C ALA A 85 -29.26 11.49 -2.07
N ALA A 86 -28.70 12.03 -3.15
CA ALA A 86 -28.53 13.46 -3.38
C ALA A 86 -28.80 13.83 -4.87
N PRO A 87 -30.02 13.63 -5.39
CA PRO A 87 -30.35 13.86 -6.80
C PRO A 87 -30.14 15.32 -7.24
N GLU A 88 -30.14 16.28 -6.29
CA GLU A 88 -29.88 17.70 -6.55
C GLU A 88 -28.42 17.97 -6.97
N THR A 89 -27.51 17.03 -6.78
CA THR A 89 -26.10 17.13 -7.19
C THR A 89 -25.85 16.67 -8.62
N ALA A 90 -26.88 16.18 -9.31
CA ALA A 90 -26.79 15.78 -10.72
C ALA A 90 -26.19 16.90 -11.58
N GLY A 91 -25.30 16.54 -12.51
CA GLY A 91 -24.57 17.50 -13.34
C GLY A 91 -23.32 18.10 -12.71
N GLY A 92 -22.97 17.70 -11.48
CA GLY A 92 -21.72 18.07 -10.80
C GLY A 92 -20.86 16.86 -10.46
N PHE A 93 -19.63 17.10 -10.04
CA PHE A 93 -18.69 16.05 -9.61
C PHE A 93 -18.19 16.35 -8.19
N GLY A 94 -18.39 15.40 -7.27
CA GLY A 94 -17.73 15.44 -5.97
C GLY A 94 -16.21 15.42 -6.17
N THR A 95 -15.47 16.16 -5.35
CA THR A 95 -14.02 16.26 -5.54
C THR A 95 -13.29 16.02 -4.23
N THR A 96 -12.21 15.26 -4.32
CA THR A 96 -11.25 15.00 -3.25
C THR A 96 -9.87 15.45 -3.65
N LEU A 97 -9.00 15.71 -2.69
CA LEU A 97 -7.60 16.04 -2.94
C LEU A 97 -6.67 15.38 -1.92
N ILE A 98 -5.44 15.14 -2.35
CA ILE A 98 -4.33 14.71 -1.50
C ILE A 98 -3.39 15.90 -1.42
N ALA A 99 -3.37 16.57 -0.27
CA ALA A 99 -2.52 17.75 -0.11
C ALA A 99 -1.04 17.36 -0.04
N GLU A 100 -0.65 16.55 0.95
CA GLU A 100 0.67 15.94 1.04
C GLU A 100 0.59 14.45 1.39
N GLU A 101 -0.24 14.07 2.35
CA GLU A 101 -0.30 12.67 2.84
C GLU A 101 -1.68 12.02 2.70
N TYR A 102 -2.73 12.75 3.01
CA TYR A 102 -4.05 12.16 3.15
C TYR A 102 -5.02 12.64 2.10
N ASN A 103 -5.84 11.72 1.64
CA ASN A 103 -6.94 12.03 0.74
C ASN A 103 -8.13 12.55 1.55
N VAL A 104 -8.55 13.78 1.29
CA VAL A 104 -9.66 14.46 1.95
C VAL A 104 -10.67 15.01 0.93
N SER A 105 -11.88 15.29 1.36
CA SER A 105 -12.91 15.88 0.50
C SER A 105 -12.68 17.38 0.34
N LEU A 106 -12.77 17.86 -0.90
CA LEU A 106 -12.73 19.28 -1.22
C LEU A 106 -14.14 19.86 -1.40
N ALA A 107 -14.97 19.22 -2.21
CA ALA A 107 -16.26 19.77 -2.61
C ALA A 107 -17.35 18.71 -2.70
N GLN A 108 -18.58 19.11 -2.33
CA GLN A 108 -19.78 18.30 -2.61
C GLN A 108 -19.97 18.13 -4.12
N TYR A 109 -19.75 19.20 -4.85
CA TYR A 109 -19.71 19.23 -6.31
C TYR A 109 -18.91 20.45 -6.79
N LEU A 110 -18.26 20.28 -7.92
CA LEU A 110 -17.69 21.35 -8.74
C LEU A 110 -18.41 21.32 -10.09
N ASP A 111 -18.55 22.52 -10.68
CA ASP A 111 -19.15 22.78 -11.99
C ASP A 111 -20.50 22.06 -12.21
N LYS A 112 -21.34 22.05 -11.18
CA LYS A 112 -22.69 21.53 -11.31
C LYS A 112 -23.51 22.39 -12.28
N ILE A 113 -23.85 21.82 -13.42
CA ILE A 113 -24.52 22.53 -14.49
C ILE A 113 -26.03 22.66 -14.22
N SER A 114 -26.55 23.86 -14.37
CA SER A 114 -27.98 24.16 -14.47
C SER A 114 -28.24 24.96 -15.73
N VAL A 115 -29.35 24.67 -16.42
CA VAL A 115 -29.71 25.31 -17.69
C VAL A 115 -31.04 26.01 -17.56
N PHE A 116 -31.17 27.21 -18.14
CA PHE A 116 -32.36 28.01 -18.16
C PHE A 116 -32.72 28.46 -19.59
N ILE A 117 -34.01 28.49 -19.89
CA ILE A 117 -34.58 29.06 -21.10
C ILE A 117 -35.61 30.14 -20.66
N ASP A 118 -35.46 31.34 -21.19
CA ASP A 118 -36.34 32.48 -20.85
C ASP A 118 -36.49 32.63 -19.33
N GLY A 119 -35.38 32.41 -18.58
CA GLY A 119 -35.34 32.52 -17.11
C GLY A 119 -35.99 31.34 -16.36
N LYS A 120 -36.44 30.28 -17.03
CA LYS A 120 -37.02 29.09 -16.41
C LYS A 120 -36.02 27.95 -16.42
N LYS A 121 -35.81 27.33 -15.28
CA LYS A 121 -34.93 26.16 -15.13
C LYS A 121 -35.43 24.97 -15.93
N VAL A 122 -34.57 24.36 -16.70
CA VAL A 122 -34.80 23.10 -17.45
C VAL A 122 -34.60 21.93 -16.51
N ASN A 123 -35.52 20.98 -16.52
CA ASN A 123 -35.41 19.76 -15.74
C ASN A 123 -34.81 18.63 -16.59
N PHE A 124 -33.87 17.90 -16.01
CA PHE A 124 -33.19 16.78 -16.66
C PHE A 124 -33.45 15.45 -15.95
N THR A 125 -33.51 14.39 -16.76
CA THR A 125 -33.30 13.02 -16.29
C THR A 125 -31.84 12.70 -16.50
N THR A 126 -31.16 12.17 -15.47
CA THR A 126 -29.70 11.95 -15.47
C THR A 126 -29.39 10.46 -15.33
N GLU A 127 -28.50 9.95 -16.20
CA GLU A 127 -27.80 8.69 -16.05
C GLU A 127 -26.34 8.99 -15.72
N ALA A 128 -25.76 8.27 -14.74
CA ALA A 128 -24.35 8.42 -14.36
C ALA A 128 -23.69 7.05 -14.22
N TYR A 129 -22.48 6.90 -14.79
CA TYR A 129 -21.71 5.65 -14.72
C TYR A 129 -20.21 5.94 -14.94
N SER A 130 -19.38 5.02 -14.46
CA SER A 130 -17.94 5.02 -14.73
C SER A 130 -17.54 3.97 -15.76
N ILE A 131 -16.46 4.24 -16.46
CA ILE A 131 -15.68 3.26 -17.23
C ILE A 131 -14.22 3.43 -16.86
N ALA A 132 -13.36 2.51 -17.25
CA ALA A 132 -11.93 2.66 -17.02
C ALA A 132 -11.41 4.00 -17.58
N GLY A 133 -10.85 4.83 -16.70
CA GLY A 133 -10.29 6.15 -17.01
C GLY A 133 -11.31 7.28 -17.22
N ALA A 134 -12.62 7.09 -16.98
CA ALA A 134 -13.58 8.18 -17.13
C ALA A 134 -14.83 8.06 -16.24
N LEU A 135 -15.37 9.24 -15.84
CA LEU A 135 -16.70 9.38 -15.25
C LEU A 135 -17.65 10.04 -16.25
N ILE A 136 -18.86 9.51 -16.40
CA ILE A 136 -19.79 9.95 -17.43
C ILE A 136 -21.15 10.27 -16.81
N GLN A 137 -21.72 11.42 -17.19
CA GLN A 137 -23.11 11.78 -16.90
C GLN A 137 -23.81 12.12 -18.22
N LYS A 138 -25.02 11.59 -18.42
CA LYS A 138 -25.90 11.90 -19.57
C LYS A 138 -27.23 12.45 -19.05
N MET A 139 -27.55 13.66 -19.46
CA MET A 139 -28.72 14.39 -19.01
C MET A 139 -29.62 14.69 -20.21
N THR A 140 -30.91 14.40 -20.10
CA THR A 140 -31.90 14.66 -21.16
C THR A 140 -33.12 15.36 -20.59
N SER A 141 -33.63 16.35 -21.31
CA SER A 141 -34.82 17.12 -20.93
C SER A 141 -36.02 16.83 -21.86
N SER A 142 -37.22 17.23 -21.38
CA SER A 142 -38.43 17.18 -22.20
C SER A 142 -38.44 18.14 -23.40
N GLU A 143 -37.63 19.22 -23.32
CA GLU A 143 -37.43 20.20 -24.41
C GLU A 143 -36.50 19.68 -25.51
N GLY A 144 -35.92 18.49 -25.32
CA GLY A 144 -35.01 17.85 -26.24
C GLY A 144 -33.55 18.26 -26.06
N ILE A 145 -33.23 19.10 -25.06
CA ILE A 145 -31.86 19.45 -24.72
C ILE A 145 -31.19 18.21 -24.13
N SER A 146 -29.98 17.91 -24.58
CA SER A 146 -29.13 16.86 -24.00
C SER A 146 -27.77 17.42 -23.61
N ILE A 147 -27.23 16.91 -22.50
CA ILE A 147 -25.91 17.24 -21.99
C ILE A 147 -25.17 15.94 -21.74
N GLU A 148 -23.97 15.79 -22.33
CA GLU A 148 -23.07 14.70 -22.04
C GLU A 148 -21.81 15.27 -21.40
N MET A 149 -21.52 14.83 -20.18
CA MET A 149 -20.37 15.26 -19.38
C MET A 149 -19.43 14.07 -19.21
N THR A 150 -18.14 14.27 -19.56
CA THR A 150 -17.12 13.23 -19.41
C THR A 150 -15.87 13.81 -18.74
N MET A 151 -15.56 13.28 -17.55
CA MET A 151 -14.38 13.64 -16.74
C MET A 151 -13.27 12.64 -16.99
N ARG A 152 -12.04 13.13 -17.28
CA ARG A 152 -10.82 12.31 -17.47
C ARG A 152 -9.60 13.01 -16.87
N PHE A 153 -8.58 12.24 -16.50
CA PHE A 153 -7.29 12.80 -16.11
C PHE A 153 -6.37 12.91 -17.34
N VAL A 154 -5.71 14.04 -17.49
CA VAL A 154 -4.93 14.41 -18.67
C VAL A 154 -3.48 14.75 -18.38
N SER A 155 -3.15 15.07 -17.11
CA SER A 155 -1.78 15.19 -16.59
C SER A 155 -1.71 14.66 -15.15
N GLY A 156 -0.51 14.68 -14.55
CA GLY A 156 -0.30 14.36 -13.14
C GLY A 156 -0.85 15.42 -12.16
N ARG A 157 -1.35 16.54 -12.68
CA ARG A 157 -1.93 17.64 -11.90
C ARG A 157 -3.34 17.99 -12.33
N SER A 158 -3.74 17.65 -13.57
CA SER A 158 -4.96 18.17 -14.19
C SER A 158 -5.91 17.09 -14.66
N SER A 159 -7.19 17.30 -14.43
CA SER A 159 -8.32 16.58 -15.05
C SER A 159 -9.08 17.49 -15.99
N LEU A 160 -9.70 16.91 -17.01
CA LEU A 160 -10.45 17.60 -18.07
C LEU A 160 -11.91 17.10 -18.04
N LEU A 161 -12.85 18.02 -17.89
CA LEU A 161 -14.27 17.82 -18.08
C LEU A 161 -14.70 18.32 -19.44
N GLU A 162 -15.15 17.41 -20.29
CA GLU A 162 -15.81 17.71 -21.54
C GLU A 162 -17.34 17.74 -21.33
N THR A 163 -17.98 18.90 -21.54
CA THR A 163 -19.43 19.06 -21.43
C THR A 163 -20.03 19.41 -22.80
N LYS A 164 -20.65 18.44 -23.44
CA LYS A 164 -21.32 18.59 -24.75
C LYS A 164 -22.79 18.91 -24.55
N ILE A 165 -23.21 20.08 -25.00
CA ILE A 165 -24.61 20.55 -24.94
C ILE A 165 -25.19 20.53 -26.34
N THR A 166 -26.28 19.79 -26.53
CA THR A 166 -27.11 19.81 -27.75
C THR A 166 -28.38 20.54 -27.45
N ASN A 167 -28.59 21.66 -28.16
CA ASN A 167 -29.77 22.52 -27.99
C ASN A 167 -30.59 22.59 -29.30
N PRO A 168 -31.64 21.76 -29.46
CA PRO A 168 -32.50 21.78 -30.64
C PRO A 168 -33.60 22.87 -30.59
N THR A 169 -33.68 23.63 -29.48
CA THR A 169 -34.80 24.56 -29.25
C THR A 169 -34.71 25.83 -30.11
N GLY A 170 -33.54 26.17 -30.61
CA GLY A 170 -33.24 27.43 -31.28
C GLY A 170 -33.29 28.68 -30.41
N LYS A 171 -33.32 28.51 -29.06
CA LYS A 171 -33.29 29.60 -28.10
C LYS A 171 -31.92 29.71 -27.44
N GLU A 172 -31.55 30.92 -27.02
CA GLU A 172 -30.42 31.16 -26.15
C GLU A 172 -30.62 30.41 -24.82
N LEU A 173 -29.60 29.71 -24.34
CA LEU A 173 -29.57 29.10 -23.02
C LEU A 173 -28.70 29.93 -22.06
N THR A 174 -29.19 30.11 -20.84
CA THR A 174 -28.36 30.58 -19.74
C THR A 174 -27.84 29.31 -19.01
N ILE A 175 -26.53 29.24 -18.86
CA ILE A 175 -25.84 28.17 -18.16
C ILE A 175 -25.32 28.70 -16.85
N GLU A 176 -25.65 28.01 -15.76
CA GLU A 176 -25.05 28.24 -14.44
C GLU A 176 -24.17 27.04 -14.09
N LEU A 177 -22.93 27.30 -13.67
CA LEU A 177 -21.95 26.33 -13.19
C LEU A 177 -21.67 26.66 -11.73
N ASP A 178 -22.18 25.81 -10.83
CA ASP A 178 -22.08 26.01 -9.38
C ASP A 178 -21.00 25.11 -8.77
N GLY A 179 -20.25 25.63 -7.80
CA GLY A 179 -19.38 24.85 -6.93
C GLY A 179 -19.74 25.04 -5.47
N LYS A 180 -19.62 23.98 -4.70
CA LYS A 180 -19.86 23.98 -3.26
C LYS A 180 -18.79 23.18 -2.53
N LEU A 181 -17.94 23.89 -1.77
CA LEU A 181 -16.94 23.26 -0.93
C LEU A 181 -17.59 22.59 0.30
N VAL A 182 -16.91 21.62 0.89
CA VAL A 182 -17.30 21.04 2.18
C VAL A 182 -16.92 22.01 3.30
N THR A 183 -17.79 22.15 4.30
CA THR A 183 -17.59 23.05 5.44
C THR A 183 -17.46 22.33 6.78
N ASP A 184 -17.98 21.12 6.86
CA ASP A 184 -17.99 20.31 8.06
C ASP A 184 -16.74 19.46 8.16
N TYR A 185 -16.24 19.24 9.39
CA TYR A 185 -14.92 18.62 9.57
C TYR A 185 -14.93 17.11 9.43
N TYR A 186 -15.78 16.40 10.20
CA TYR A 186 -15.63 14.95 10.37
C TYR A 186 -16.92 14.17 10.45
N ALA A 187 -16.99 13.03 9.74
CA ALA A 187 -18.01 12.02 9.93
C ALA A 187 -17.40 10.61 9.88
N LYS A 188 -17.91 9.71 10.71
CA LYS A 188 -17.58 8.27 10.66
C LYS A 188 -18.87 7.44 10.61
N ASN A 189 -18.97 6.58 9.59
CA ASN A 189 -20.15 5.74 9.36
C ASN A 189 -21.46 6.54 9.41
N GLY A 190 -21.47 7.75 8.83
CA GLY A 190 -22.62 8.64 8.82
C GLY A 190 -22.87 9.42 10.13
N ASN A 191 -22.07 9.19 11.18
CA ASN A 191 -22.15 9.96 12.42
C ASN A 191 -21.23 11.17 12.35
N ALA A 192 -21.80 12.35 12.25
CA ALA A 192 -21.07 13.61 12.14
C ALA A 192 -20.81 14.24 13.51
N ALA A 193 -19.58 14.73 13.70
CA ALA A 193 -19.27 15.68 14.75
C ALA A 193 -19.85 17.06 14.37
N LYS A 194 -20.28 17.84 15.35
CA LYS A 194 -20.78 19.22 15.12
C LYS A 194 -19.62 20.21 15.15
N GLU A 195 -18.67 20.04 14.26
CA GLU A 195 -17.49 20.92 14.15
C GLU A 195 -17.32 21.30 12.68
N THR A 196 -17.07 22.57 12.44
CA THR A 196 -16.68 23.07 11.13
C THR A 196 -15.18 22.90 10.92
N ILE A 197 -14.75 22.96 9.66
CA ILE A 197 -13.33 22.91 9.31
C ILE A 197 -12.59 24.11 9.95
N ASN A 198 -13.16 25.31 9.86
CA ASN A 198 -12.54 26.51 10.40
C ASN A 198 -12.39 26.49 11.94
N GLU A 199 -13.31 25.85 12.65
CA GLU A 199 -13.17 25.64 14.10
C GLU A 199 -12.08 24.64 14.45
N LYS A 200 -11.93 23.57 13.67
CA LYS A 200 -11.00 22.47 13.96
C LYS A 200 -9.60 22.69 13.40
N LEU A 201 -9.52 23.28 12.21
CA LEU A 201 -8.29 23.52 11.45
C LEU A 201 -8.23 25.01 11.02
N PRO A 202 -8.05 25.94 11.96
CA PRO A 202 -8.11 27.38 11.66
C PRO A 202 -7.02 27.86 10.70
N ASN A 203 -5.93 27.11 10.55
CA ASN A 203 -4.85 27.43 9.64
C ASN A 203 -5.08 26.87 8.22
N TYR A 204 -5.94 25.87 8.06
CA TYR A 204 -6.36 25.34 6.77
C TYR A 204 -7.44 26.22 6.17
N THR A 205 -7.07 27.45 5.82
CA THR A 205 -7.96 28.36 5.09
C THR A 205 -8.19 27.84 3.67
N ARG A 206 -9.33 28.19 3.08
CA ARG A 206 -9.70 27.84 1.70
C ARG A 206 -10.31 29.08 1.09
N GLU A 207 -9.45 29.93 0.55
CA GLU A 207 -9.86 31.20 -0.03
C GLU A 207 -10.24 31.01 -1.49
N VAL A 208 -11.51 31.22 -1.81
CA VAL A 208 -12.03 31.12 -3.17
C VAL A 208 -12.00 32.50 -3.81
N SER A 209 -11.38 32.60 -4.97
CA SER A 209 -11.31 33.83 -5.77
C SER A 209 -11.66 33.54 -7.24
N SER A 210 -11.94 34.58 -8.01
CA SER A 210 -12.14 34.48 -9.45
C SER A 210 -11.52 35.67 -10.17
N ASP A 211 -11.00 35.43 -11.38
CA ASP A 211 -10.48 36.44 -12.27
C ASP A 211 -11.57 37.07 -13.18
N ASP A 212 -11.14 37.96 -14.08
CA ASP A 212 -12.03 38.65 -15.03
C ASP A 212 -12.65 37.72 -16.09
N ASN A 213 -12.05 36.55 -16.35
CA ASN A 213 -12.59 35.53 -17.26
C ASN A 213 -13.58 34.59 -16.57
N GLY A 214 -13.62 34.65 -15.22
CA GLY A 214 -14.43 33.80 -14.39
C GLY A 214 -13.75 32.49 -14.01
N ASP A 215 -12.44 32.38 -14.26
CA ASP A 215 -11.64 31.26 -13.77
C ASP A 215 -11.50 31.35 -12.24
N ILE A 216 -11.39 30.23 -11.58
CA ILE A 216 -11.48 30.13 -10.13
C ILE A 216 -10.19 29.59 -9.57
N THR A 217 -9.73 30.19 -8.48
CA THR A 217 -8.61 29.71 -7.66
C THR A 217 -9.11 29.49 -6.23
N ILE A 218 -8.72 28.37 -5.65
CA ILE A 218 -8.90 28.02 -4.24
C ILE A 218 -7.51 27.90 -3.63
N ASP A 219 -7.14 28.85 -2.78
CA ASP A 219 -5.89 28.87 -2.06
C ASP A 219 -6.01 28.15 -0.73
N PHE A 220 -5.02 27.33 -0.38
CA PHE A 220 -5.00 26.59 0.89
C PHE A 220 -3.97 27.18 1.84
N GLY A 221 -4.40 27.53 3.05
CA GLY A 221 -3.52 27.96 4.12
C GLY A 221 -2.59 26.85 4.60
N ARG A 222 -1.43 27.24 5.17
CA ARG A 222 -0.43 26.31 5.69
C ARG A 222 -0.93 25.57 6.92
N GLU A 223 -1.09 24.25 6.83
CA GLU A 223 -1.45 23.37 7.93
C GLU A 223 -0.42 22.25 8.09
N ARG A 224 0.18 22.13 9.26
CA ARG A 224 1.21 21.12 9.55
C ARG A 224 0.89 20.25 10.77
N ALA A 225 -0.07 20.66 11.60
CA ALA A 225 -0.38 19.97 12.86
C ALA A 225 -1.46 18.89 12.74
N SER A 226 -2.15 18.82 11.61
CA SER A 226 -3.25 17.87 11.43
C SER A 226 -2.76 16.49 11.00
N TRP A 227 -3.43 15.46 11.51
CA TRP A 227 -3.30 14.09 11.03
C TRP A 227 -3.97 13.82 9.69
N TYR A 228 -4.78 14.73 9.17
CA TYR A 228 -5.61 14.49 7.98
C TYR A 228 -5.29 15.42 6.83
N VAL A 229 -4.77 16.59 7.13
CA VAL A 229 -4.45 17.61 6.13
C VAL A 229 -3.09 18.19 6.42
N ARG A 230 -2.24 18.22 5.42
CA ARG A 230 -0.99 18.97 5.45
C ARG A 230 -0.85 19.75 4.15
N THR A 231 -0.49 21.00 4.27
CA THR A 231 -0.24 21.88 3.13
C THR A 231 0.94 22.79 3.42
N THR A 232 1.68 23.13 2.37
CA THR A 232 2.79 24.10 2.45
C THR A 232 2.34 25.52 2.69
N GLY A 233 1.07 25.84 2.36
CA GLY A 233 0.54 27.19 2.24
C GLY A 233 0.73 27.78 0.85
N GLU A 234 1.25 27.02 -0.11
CA GLU A 234 1.38 27.38 -1.52
C GLU A 234 0.52 26.48 -2.42
N SER A 235 -0.22 25.55 -1.79
CA SER A 235 -1.10 24.62 -2.48
C SER A 235 -2.31 25.35 -3.02
N GLU A 236 -2.68 25.09 -4.28
CA GLU A 236 -3.80 25.73 -4.97
C GLU A 236 -4.62 24.68 -5.74
N PHE A 237 -5.92 25.01 -5.92
CA PHE A 237 -6.81 24.26 -6.81
C PHE A 237 -7.46 25.23 -7.80
N HIS A 238 -7.25 25.00 -9.09
CA HIS A 238 -7.69 25.88 -10.18
C HIS A 238 -8.82 25.26 -10.98
N ILE A 239 -9.76 26.08 -11.46
CA ILE A 239 -10.83 25.71 -12.38
C ILE A 239 -10.80 26.69 -13.54
N THR A 240 -10.30 26.24 -14.69
CA THR A 240 -10.11 27.07 -15.89
C THR A 240 -10.95 26.55 -17.04
N ARG A 241 -11.63 27.44 -17.76
CA ARG A 241 -12.59 27.07 -18.79
C ARG A 241 -12.26 27.71 -20.16
N ASN A 242 -12.70 27.08 -21.24
CA ASN A 242 -12.73 27.69 -22.57
C ASN A 242 -13.96 28.61 -22.79
N LEU A 243 -14.75 28.86 -21.75
CA LEU A 243 -15.96 29.69 -21.77
C LEU A 243 -15.82 30.81 -20.73
N ALA A 244 -15.81 32.05 -21.19
CA ALA A 244 -15.83 33.18 -20.26
C ALA A 244 -17.16 33.25 -19.52
N THR A 245 -17.11 33.46 -18.21
CA THR A 245 -18.26 33.49 -17.33
C THR A 245 -18.27 34.74 -16.45
N THR A 246 -19.48 35.14 -15.99
CA THR A 246 -19.59 36.08 -14.87
C THR A 246 -19.68 35.28 -13.60
N THR A 247 -18.64 35.35 -12.78
CA THR A 247 -18.53 34.55 -11.57
C THR A 247 -18.79 35.37 -10.31
N LYS A 248 -19.60 34.82 -9.40
CA LYS A 248 -19.78 35.29 -8.03
C LYS A 248 -19.19 34.29 -7.09
N VAL A 249 -18.40 34.75 -6.15
CA VAL A 249 -17.73 33.95 -5.13
C VAL A 249 -18.27 34.31 -3.76
N THR A 250 -18.41 33.30 -2.90
CA THR A 250 -18.61 33.44 -1.45
C THR A 250 -17.56 32.56 -0.77
N ASP A 251 -17.50 32.58 0.57
CA ASP A 251 -16.45 31.87 1.31
C ASP A 251 -16.27 30.36 0.90
N ASP A 252 -17.40 29.67 0.64
CA ASP A 252 -17.39 28.23 0.34
C ASP A 252 -18.07 27.85 -0.98
N ASN A 253 -18.50 28.85 -1.78
CA ASN A 253 -19.24 28.58 -3.00
C ASN A 253 -18.85 29.54 -4.11
N TYR A 254 -19.02 29.08 -5.35
CA TYR A 254 -19.02 29.95 -6.52
C TYR A 254 -20.24 29.67 -7.41
N GLN A 255 -20.62 30.65 -8.19
CA GLN A 255 -21.58 30.53 -9.27
C GLN A 255 -21.07 31.26 -10.49
N SER A 256 -20.84 30.56 -11.58
CA SER A 256 -20.38 31.07 -12.86
C SER A 256 -21.51 31.04 -13.88
N VAL A 257 -21.84 32.16 -14.50
CA VAL A 257 -22.98 32.29 -15.43
C VAL A 257 -22.47 32.65 -16.83
N ALA A 258 -22.97 31.95 -17.82
CA ALA A 258 -22.73 32.27 -19.22
C ALA A 258 -24.02 32.09 -20.06
N LYS A 259 -24.05 32.72 -21.25
CA LYS A 259 -25.06 32.54 -22.25
C LYS A 259 -24.47 31.84 -23.45
N ILE A 260 -25.21 30.87 -24.00
CA ILE A 260 -24.80 30.11 -25.17
C ILE A 260 -25.93 30.01 -26.21
N ASP A 261 -25.56 30.08 -27.45
CA ASP A 261 -26.43 29.90 -28.60
C ASP A 261 -26.17 28.55 -29.29
N GLY A 262 -27.21 27.78 -29.49
CA GLY A 262 -27.12 26.50 -30.23
C GLY A 262 -26.37 25.41 -29.46
N ASN A 263 -25.69 24.55 -30.20
CA ASN A 263 -24.86 23.49 -29.62
C ASN A 263 -23.50 24.05 -29.17
N GLN A 264 -23.03 23.63 -28.02
CA GLN A 264 -21.76 24.08 -27.42
C GLN A 264 -21.02 22.92 -26.77
N THR A 265 -19.69 22.93 -26.87
CA THR A 265 -18.83 22.10 -26.03
C THR A 265 -18.03 22.99 -25.10
N ILE A 266 -18.15 22.77 -23.80
CA ILE A 266 -17.38 23.45 -22.75
C ILE A 266 -16.31 22.49 -22.29
N TYR A 267 -15.09 22.97 -22.23
CA TYR A 267 -13.97 22.27 -21.64
C TYR A 267 -13.57 22.97 -20.34
N THR A 268 -13.60 22.24 -19.24
CA THR A 268 -13.15 22.71 -17.93
C THR A 268 -11.96 21.88 -17.48
N VAL A 269 -10.86 22.53 -17.09
CA VAL A 269 -9.68 21.90 -16.51
C VAL A 269 -9.69 22.17 -15.01
N PHE A 270 -9.57 21.10 -14.23
CA PHE A 270 -9.39 21.15 -12.77
C PHE A 270 -7.95 20.76 -12.48
N THR A 271 -7.22 21.65 -11.81
CA THR A 271 -5.79 21.49 -11.55
C THR A 271 -5.49 21.61 -10.08
N HIS A 272 -4.77 20.66 -9.50
CA HIS A 272 -4.28 20.73 -8.13
C HIS A 272 -2.75 20.77 -8.13
N THR A 273 -2.18 21.79 -7.54
CA THR A 273 -0.74 21.96 -7.34
C THR A 273 -0.40 22.13 -5.87
N MET A 274 0.79 21.73 -5.46
CA MET A 274 1.25 21.77 -4.07
C MET A 274 2.17 22.93 -3.78
N THR A 275 2.77 23.50 -4.82
CA THR A 275 3.67 24.66 -4.73
C THR A 275 3.42 25.66 -5.85
N ALA A 276 3.84 26.90 -5.64
CA ALA A 276 3.78 27.95 -6.64
C ALA A 276 4.62 27.61 -7.89
N ASP A 277 5.74 26.91 -7.74
CA ASP A 277 6.58 26.49 -8.88
C ASP A 277 5.87 25.41 -9.73
N GLU A 278 5.11 24.52 -9.11
CA GLU A 278 4.26 23.58 -9.86
C GLU A 278 3.20 24.31 -10.67
N TRP A 279 2.53 25.32 -10.08
CA TRP A 279 1.54 26.11 -10.81
C TRP A 279 2.17 26.91 -11.96
N ASN A 280 3.30 27.56 -11.75
CA ASN A 280 4.04 28.27 -12.81
C ASN A 280 4.34 27.38 -14.03
N THR A 281 4.50 26.09 -13.82
CA THR A 281 4.72 25.10 -14.89
C THR A 281 3.40 24.62 -15.47
N GLU A 282 2.44 24.24 -14.63
CA GLU A 282 1.20 23.57 -15.04
C GLU A 282 0.23 24.54 -15.76
N GLN A 283 0.25 25.84 -15.48
CA GLN A 283 -0.61 26.80 -16.19
C GLN A 283 -0.40 26.76 -17.71
N GLY A 284 0.84 26.56 -18.20
CA GLY A 284 1.10 26.39 -19.62
C GLY A 284 0.55 25.08 -20.18
N VAL A 285 0.50 24.03 -19.36
CA VAL A 285 -0.14 22.76 -19.72
C VAL A 285 -1.66 22.94 -19.79
N VAL A 286 -2.26 23.67 -18.85
CA VAL A 286 -3.70 24.00 -18.84
C VAL A 286 -4.10 24.76 -20.09
N GLU A 287 -3.31 25.75 -20.52
CA GLU A 287 -3.55 26.48 -21.76
C GLU A 287 -3.48 25.55 -22.98
N ASP A 288 -2.49 24.65 -23.05
CA ASP A 288 -2.38 23.68 -24.14
C ASP A 288 -3.55 22.69 -24.16
N ILE A 289 -4.00 22.20 -22.99
CA ILE A 289 -5.19 21.35 -22.87
C ILE A 289 -6.42 22.05 -23.44
N LEU A 290 -6.67 23.31 -23.09
CA LEU A 290 -7.83 24.07 -23.54
C LEU A 290 -7.77 24.41 -25.03
N ASN A 291 -6.58 24.61 -25.59
CA ASN A 291 -6.35 24.86 -27.03
C ASN A 291 -6.42 23.59 -27.87
N HIS A 292 -6.06 22.43 -27.31
CA HIS A 292 -5.99 21.14 -28.02
C HIS A 292 -6.66 19.99 -27.25
N PRO A 293 -7.91 20.14 -26.75
CA PRO A 293 -8.54 19.17 -25.85
C PRO A 293 -8.66 17.78 -26.45
N ASP A 294 -8.95 17.68 -27.75
CA ASP A 294 -9.10 16.40 -28.46
C ASP A 294 -7.82 15.54 -28.41
N ASN A 295 -6.65 16.17 -28.42
CA ASN A 295 -5.37 15.47 -28.31
C ASN A 295 -5.23 14.78 -26.94
N TYR A 296 -5.61 15.47 -25.88
CA TYR A 296 -5.55 14.96 -24.51
C TYR A 296 -6.60 13.88 -24.25
N ILE A 297 -7.80 14.08 -24.78
CA ILE A 297 -8.86 13.07 -24.74
C ILE A 297 -8.41 11.80 -25.46
N ALA A 298 -7.85 11.93 -26.67
CA ALA A 298 -7.36 10.81 -27.46
C ALA A 298 -6.22 10.07 -26.74
N LYS A 299 -5.29 10.79 -26.12
CA LYS A 299 -4.20 10.18 -25.32
C LYS A 299 -4.76 9.37 -24.15
N ASN A 300 -5.72 9.91 -23.38
CA ASN A 300 -6.34 9.18 -22.28
C ASN A 300 -7.05 7.92 -22.79
N VAL A 301 -7.88 8.02 -23.82
CA VAL A 301 -8.60 6.88 -24.40
C VAL A 301 -7.62 5.82 -24.90
N THR A 302 -6.61 6.21 -25.67
CA THR A 302 -5.61 5.28 -26.23
C THR A 302 -4.84 4.57 -25.12
N ARG A 303 -4.45 5.29 -24.07
CA ARG A 303 -3.75 4.72 -22.91
C ARG A 303 -4.58 3.62 -22.22
N TRP A 304 -5.84 3.88 -21.94
CA TRP A 304 -6.72 2.91 -21.30
C TRP A 304 -7.06 1.72 -22.20
N GLU A 305 -7.29 1.96 -23.51
CA GLU A 305 -7.45 0.86 -24.46
C GLU A 305 -6.20 -0.03 -24.54
N ASP A 306 -5.01 0.56 -24.51
CA ASP A 306 -3.74 -0.18 -24.49
C ASP A 306 -3.58 -1.00 -23.19
N TYR A 307 -3.85 -0.39 -22.03
CA TYR A 307 -3.81 -1.10 -20.74
C TYR A 307 -4.75 -2.31 -20.72
N LEU A 308 -5.99 -2.12 -21.19
CA LEU A 308 -6.97 -3.20 -21.19
C LEU A 308 -6.66 -4.25 -22.28
N ALA A 309 -6.20 -3.84 -23.46
CA ALA A 309 -5.82 -4.77 -24.52
C ALA A 309 -4.66 -5.68 -24.10
N LYS A 310 -3.67 -5.16 -23.39
CA LYS A 310 -2.56 -5.93 -22.84
C LYS A 310 -2.97 -6.72 -21.59
N GLY A 311 -3.70 -6.08 -20.69
CA GLY A 311 -4.08 -6.67 -19.41
C GLY A 311 -5.12 -7.78 -19.52
N LEU A 312 -6.02 -7.74 -20.51
CA LEU A 312 -7.09 -8.73 -20.69
C LEU A 312 -6.73 -9.80 -21.72
N SER A 313 -5.53 -10.33 -21.63
CA SER A 313 -4.99 -11.30 -22.58
C SER A 313 -5.37 -12.76 -22.31
N ASN A 314 -6.18 -13.05 -21.28
CA ASN A 314 -6.54 -14.42 -20.91
C ASN A 314 -7.85 -14.87 -21.60
N PRO A 315 -7.80 -15.72 -22.65
CA PRO A 315 -8.97 -16.10 -23.43
C PRO A 315 -9.92 -17.07 -22.68
N ASN A 316 -9.50 -17.63 -21.56
CA ASN A 316 -10.27 -18.64 -20.82
C ASN A 316 -10.98 -18.04 -19.60
N ALA A 317 -10.75 -16.76 -19.32
CA ALA A 317 -11.41 -16.10 -18.22
C ALA A 317 -12.88 -15.84 -18.49
N SER A 318 -13.73 -15.98 -17.47
CA SER A 318 -15.12 -15.55 -17.53
C SER A 318 -15.23 -14.02 -17.51
N LYS A 319 -16.37 -13.48 -17.92
CA LYS A 319 -16.62 -12.03 -17.83
C LYS A 319 -16.55 -11.48 -16.42
N GLU A 320 -16.87 -12.27 -15.41
CA GLU A 320 -16.71 -11.88 -13.99
C GLU A 320 -15.23 -11.77 -13.58
N GLN A 321 -14.42 -12.73 -14.03
CA GLN A 321 -12.99 -12.73 -13.83
C GLN A 321 -12.31 -11.56 -14.56
N GLU A 322 -12.72 -11.27 -15.80
CA GLU A 322 -12.29 -10.08 -16.54
C GLU A 322 -12.66 -8.77 -15.79
N ARG A 323 -13.88 -8.69 -15.22
CA ARG A 323 -14.26 -7.54 -14.39
C ARG A 323 -13.33 -7.34 -13.18
N VAL A 324 -12.94 -8.42 -12.53
CA VAL A 324 -11.96 -8.35 -11.41
C VAL A 324 -10.60 -7.86 -11.92
N ALA A 325 -10.15 -8.32 -13.09
CA ALA A 325 -8.91 -7.85 -13.70
C ALA A 325 -8.98 -6.36 -14.07
N VAL A 326 -10.08 -5.90 -14.68
CA VAL A 326 -10.28 -4.47 -14.96
C VAL A 326 -10.29 -3.65 -13.67
N LYS A 327 -11.00 -4.11 -12.64
CA LYS A 327 -11.02 -3.48 -11.31
C LYS A 327 -9.61 -3.37 -10.72
N ALA A 328 -8.81 -4.43 -10.83
CA ALA A 328 -7.43 -4.45 -10.36
C ALA A 328 -6.54 -3.46 -11.13
N ILE A 329 -6.67 -3.39 -12.46
CA ILE A 329 -5.96 -2.43 -13.31
C ILE A 329 -6.38 -0.98 -12.97
N GLU A 330 -7.69 -0.72 -12.78
CA GLU A 330 -8.18 0.60 -12.33
C GLU A 330 -7.64 0.97 -10.95
N THR A 331 -7.59 0.02 -10.01
CA THR A 331 -7.10 0.28 -8.65
C THR A 331 -5.60 0.58 -8.66
N LEU A 332 -4.79 -0.19 -9.40
CA LEU A 332 -3.35 0.05 -9.51
C LEU A 332 -3.05 1.42 -10.13
N ASN A 333 -3.71 1.77 -11.25
CA ASN A 333 -3.52 3.09 -11.86
C ASN A 333 -4.12 4.22 -10.99
N GLY A 334 -5.18 3.96 -10.23
CA GLY A 334 -5.74 4.91 -9.25
C GLY A 334 -4.81 5.18 -8.07
N ASN A 335 -3.97 4.24 -7.69
CA ASN A 335 -2.96 4.38 -6.65
C ASN A 335 -1.63 4.95 -7.16
N TRP A 336 -1.44 5.11 -8.45
CA TRP A 336 -0.27 5.77 -9.02
C TRP A 336 -0.30 7.28 -8.70
N ARG A 337 0.84 7.80 -8.22
CA ARG A 337 1.11 9.23 -7.97
C ARG A 337 2.30 9.68 -8.80
N SER A 338 2.15 10.83 -9.46
CA SER A 338 3.24 11.51 -10.16
C SER A 338 4.24 12.09 -9.17
N PRO A 339 5.49 12.38 -9.61
CA PRO A 339 6.50 12.97 -8.74
C PRO A 339 6.02 14.22 -8.02
N ALA A 340 6.34 14.32 -6.72
CA ALA A 340 6.04 15.49 -5.89
C ALA A 340 6.96 15.52 -4.66
N GLY A 341 7.25 16.73 -4.17
CA GLY A 341 8.10 16.92 -3.01
C GLY A 341 9.47 16.28 -3.19
N VAL A 342 9.85 15.42 -2.25
CA VAL A 342 11.13 14.70 -2.27
C VAL A 342 11.15 13.46 -3.18
N LEU A 343 10.00 13.06 -3.70
CA LEU A 343 9.87 11.92 -4.61
C LEU A 343 10.03 12.38 -6.06
N SER A 344 11.09 11.99 -6.73
CA SER A 344 11.40 12.36 -8.11
C SER A 344 10.95 11.35 -9.16
N HIS A 345 10.37 10.23 -8.72
CA HIS A 345 9.84 9.17 -9.55
C HIS A 345 8.34 8.96 -9.31
N ASP A 346 7.65 8.43 -10.30
CA ASP A 346 6.28 7.96 -10.12
C ASP A 346 6.24 6.82 -9.10
N THR A 347 5.25 6.84 -8.22
CA THR A 347 5.05 5.81 -7.19
C THR A 347 3.67 5.23 -7.25
N VAL A 348 3.50 4.03 -6.68
CA VAL A 348 2.19 3.42 -6.47
C VAL A 348 1.99 3.23 -4.97
N THR A 349 1.09 4.00 -4.39
CA THR A 349 0.79 3.91 -2.96
C THR A 349 0.01 2.63 -2.63
N PRO A 350 0.09 2.09 -1.41
CA PRO A 350 -0.70 0.93 -0.99
C PRO A 350 -2.21 1.16 -1.14
N SER A 351 -2.73 2.31 -0.76
CA SER A 351 -4.14 2.69 -0.94
C SER A 351 -4.35 4.20 -0.90
N VAL A 352 -4.89 4.75 -1.97
CA VAL A 352 -5.22 6.19 -2.08
C VAL A 352 -6.36 6.62 -1.14
N THR A 353 -7.17 5.69 -0.67
CA THR A 353 -8.36 5.98 0.16
C THR A 353 -8.18 5.59 1.63
N ALA A 354 -7.10 4.95 1.99
CA ALA A 354 -6.83 4.57 3.37
C ALA A 354 -5.89 5.57 4.05
N ARG A 355 -6.21 5.92 5.29
CA ARG A 355 -5.54 6.99 6.04
C ARG A 355 -4.03 6.88 6.13
N TRP A 356 -3.49 5.66 6.32
CA TRP A 356 -2.05 5.43 6.47
C TRP A 356 -1.29 5.28 5.15
N PHE A 357 -2.01 5.18 4.04
CA PHE A 357 -1.47 4.79 2.76
C PHE A 357 -1.80 5.77 1.63
N SER A 358 -2.52 6.87 1.93
CA SER A 358 -3.16 7.69 0.92
C SER A 358 -2.22 8.62 0.15
N GLY A 359 -1.44 8.14 -0.69
CA GLY A 359 -0.92 8.98 -1.75
C GLY A 359 0.55 9.26 -1.75
N ASN A 360 1.20 9.26 -0.63
CA ASN A 360 2.58 9.75 -0.53
C ASN A 360 3.59 8.73 0.01
N LEU A 361 3.19 7.51 0.22
CA LEU A 361 4.05 6.51 0.83
C LEU A 361 4.55 5.49 -0.18
N THR A 362 5.86 5.33 -0.25
CA THR A 362 6.56 4.32 -1.02
C THR A 362 7.05 3.24 -0.08
N TRP A 363 6.61 2.01 -0.29
CA TRP A 363 6.93 0.84 0.54
C TRP A 363 7.58 -0.24 -0.34
N PRO A 364 8.81 -0.71 -0.06
CA PRO A 364 9.45 -1.72 -0.87
C PRO A 364 8.62 -3.00 -1.05
N TRP A 365 8.03 -3.51 0.04
CA TRP A 365 7.20 -4.72 0.04
C TRP A 365 6.02 -4.66 -0.93
N ASP A 366 5.34 -3.50 -0.96
CA ASP A 366 4.25 -3.21 -1.88
C ASP A 366 4.76 -3.01 -3.31
N THR A 367 5.84 -2.26 -3.45
CA THR A 367 6.40 -1.87 -4.75
C THR A 367 6.80 -3.07 -5.59
N TRP A 368 7.43 -4.08 -5.00
CA TRP A 368 7.83 -5.28 -5.75
C TRP A 368 6.62 -5.98 -6.36
N LYS A 369 5.55 -6.12 -5.61
CA LYS A 369 4.30 -6.77 -6.00
C LYS A 369 3.51 -5.94 -7.02
N GLN A 370 3.41 -4.63 -6.80
CA GLN A 370 2.76 -3.70 -7.73
C GLN A 370 3.47 -3.67 -9.08
N ALA A 371 4.80 -3.55 -9.08
CA ALA A 371 5.62 -3.49 -10.28
C ALA A 371 5.55 -4.79 -11.08
N TYR A 372 5.59 -5.95 -10.42
CA TYR A 372 5.42 -7.25 -11.06
C TYR A 372 4.14 -7.31 -11.89
N ALA A 373 3.01 -6.91 -11.30
CA ALA A 373 1.73 -6.93 -12.00
C ALA A 373 1.62 -5.85 -13.09
N MET A 374 2.04 -4.62 -12.78
CA MET A 374 1.96 -3.50 -13.71
C MET A 374 2.88 -3.66 -14.93
N ALA A 375 3.96 -4.41 -14.80
CA ALA A 375 4.86 -4.70 -15.93
C ALA A 375 4.12 -5.27 -17.15
N HIS A 376 3.01 -5.98 -16.97
CA HIS A 376 2.23 -6.57 -18.07
C HIS A 376 1.42 -5.54 -18.87
N PHE A 377 0.98 -4.44 -18.27
CA PHE A 377 0.10 -3.46 -18.93
C PHE A 377 0.61 -2.02 -18.85
N ASN A 378 1.40 -1.66 -17.85
CA ASN A 378 1.98 -0.32 -17.66
C ASN A 378 3.45 -0.41 -17.20
N PRO A 379 4.36 -0.93 -18.07
CA PRO A 379 5.75 -1.22 -17.69
C PRO A 379 6.55 0.04 -17.31
N ASN A 380 6.20 1.21 -17.83
CA ASN A 380 6.87 2.44 -17.46
C ASN A 380 6.68 2.78 -15.99
N ILE A 381 5.44 2.72 -15.50
CA ILE A 381 5.16 2.97 -14.08
C ILE A 381 5.72 1.84 -13.21
N ALA A 382 5.75 0.60 -13.68
CA ALA A 382 6.42 -0.49 -12.97
C ALA A 382 7.91 -0.18 -12.72
N MET A 383 8.62 0.34 -13.73
CA MET A 383 10.03 0.74 -13.61
C MET A 383 10.21 1.95 -12.66
N GLU A 384 9.40 3.00 -12.83
CA GLU A 384 9.47 4.21 -12.02
C GLU A 384 9.17 3.93 -10.54
N ASN A 385 8.17 3.09 -10.24
CA ASN A 385 7.83 2.70 -8.88
C ASN A 385 9.00 1.99 -8.16
N ILE A 386 9.73 1.13 -8.88
CA ILE A 386 10.96 0.52 -8.34
C ILE A 386 12.06 1.56 -8.17
N ARG A 387 12.27 2.47 -9.13
CA ARG A 387 13.24 3.57 -9.03
C ARG A 387 12.99 4.45 -7.81
N ALA A 388 11.72 4.73 -7.51
CA ALA A 388 11.32 5.51 -6.33
C ALA A 388 11.83 4.91 -5.01
N VAL A 389 11.77 3.59 -4.86
CA VAL A 389 12.33 2.92 -3.67
C VAL A 389 13.85 3.04 -3.63
N PHE A 390 14.53 2.86 -4.77
CA PHE A 390 15.98 2.95 -4.85
C PHE A 390 16.53 4.38 -4.84
N GLN A 391 15.69 5.40 -4.97
CA GLN A 391 16.09 6.81 -4.92
C GLN A 391 16.82 7.13 -3.59
N TYR A 392 16.37 6.53 -2.51
CA TYR A 392 16.89 6.74 -1.16
C TYR A 392 17.72 5.57 -0.64
N GLN A 393 18.21 4.71 -1.52
CA GLN A 393 19.16 3.67 -1.13
C GLN A 393 20.41 4.29 -0.51
N ILE A 394 20.76 3.84 0.70
CA ILE A 394 21.92 4.36 1.43
C ILE A 394 23.21 4.06 0.67
N GLN A 395 24.03 5.09 0.50
CA GLN A 395 25.30 5.04 -0.18
C GLN A 395 26.48 5.02 0.80
N ASP A 396 27.68 4.68 0.32
CA ASP A 396 28.91 4.64 1.13
C ASP A 396 29.40 6.00 1.64
N ASN A 397 28.88 7.09 1.06
CA ASN A 397 29.15 8.47 1.50
C ASN A 397 28.04 9.05 2.39
N ASP A 398 27.09 8.24 2.85
CA ASP A 398 26.06 8.68 3.77
C ASP A 398 26.70 9.15 5.10
N THR A 399 26.34 10.35 5.55
CA THR A 399 26.96 10.97 6.73
C THR A 399 26.38 10.47 8.04
N LEU A 400 25.16 9.96 8.03
CA LEU A 400 24.46 9.48 9.22
C LEU A 400 24.66 7.97 9.42
N ARG A 401 24.64 7.21 8.31
CA ARG A 401 24.66 5.75 8.33
C ARG A 401 25.65 5.17 7.30
N PRO A 402 26.94 5.53 7.38
CA PRO A 402 27.95 5.07 6.41
C PRO A 402 28.16 3.54 6.44
N TYR A 403 27.73 2.87 7.53
CA TYR A 403 27.80 1.42 7.72
C TYR A 403 26.64 0.66 7.06
N ASP A 404 25.60 1.37 6.61
CA ASP A 404 24.39 0.75 6.04
C ASP A 404 24.32 0.87 4.51
N LYS A 405 25.46 0.92 3.84
CA LYS A 405 25.53 0.95 2.38
C LYS A 405 24.66 -0.15 1.77
N GLY A 406 23.75 0.24 0.90
CA GLY A 406 22.85 -0.67 0.20
C GLY A 406 21.47 -0.82 0.85
N PHE A 407 21.28 -0.36 2.08
CA PHE A 407 20.00 -0.39 2.80
C PHE A 407 18.91 0.33 1.99
N LEU A 408 17.71 -0.24 1.99
CA LEU A 408 16.50 0.39 1.47
C LEU A 408 15.57 0.75 2.62
N LEU A 409 15.09 1.99 2.64
CA LEU A 409 14.17 2.47 3.65
C LEU A 409 12.83 1.76 3.54
N ASP A 410 12.21 1.46 4.69
CA ASP A 410 10.90 0.81 4.74
C ASP A 410 9.78 1.69 4.20
N VAL A 411 9.79 2.97 4.55
CA VAL A 411 8.78 3.95 4.12
C VAL A 411 9.44 5.27 3.80
N VAL A 412 9.10 5.83 2.64
CA VAL A 412 9.44 7.20 2.27
C VAL A 412 8.15 7.94 1.91
N GLY A 413 7.90 9.02 2.60
CA GLY A 413 6.79 9.93 2.33
C GLY A 413 7.20 11.08 1.42
N MET A 414 6.21 11.78 0.90
CA MET A 414 6.43 12.91 -0.01
C MET A 414 7.05 14.13 0.67
N ASN A 415 6.96 14.32 1.91
CA ASN A 415 7.36 15.47 2.72
C ASN A 415 7.98 16.66 1.95
N MET A 416 7.27 17.78 1.95
CA MET A 416 7.72 19.00 1.25
C MET A 416 8.82 19.74 2.01
N SER A 417 8.98 19.50 3.30
CA SER A 417 9.85 20.31 4.18
C SER A 417 10.95 19.48 4.82
N ASP A 418 11.00 18.19 4.64
CA ASP A 418 11.93 17.35 5.39
C ASP A 418 12.50 16.19 4.57
N ILE A 419 13.81 16.18 4.52
CA ILE A 419 14.60 15.05 4.05
C ILE A 419 15.44 14.58 5.23
N ARG A 420 15.31 13.32 5.64
CA ARG A 420 16.21 12.62 6.57
C ARG A 420 17.06 13.56 7.48
N GLY A 421 16.53 13.95 8.61
CA GLY A 421 17.31 14.60 9.66
C GLY A 421 17.58 16.07 9.55
N GLU A 422 17.37 16.69 8.44
CA GLU A 422 17.75 18.11 8.26
C GLU A 422 16.67 19.09 8.71
N ALA A 423 15.51 18.62 9.12
CA ALA A 423 14.38 19.48 9.09
C ALA A 423 14.05 20.17 10.38
N GLU A 424 13.69 21.43 10.21
CA GLU A 424 12.88 22.15 11.18
C GLU A 424 11.62 21.40 11.61
N GLY A 425 11.11 20.50 10.79
CA GLY A 425 9.88 19.78 11.02
C GLY A 425 9.99 18.50 11.85
N ARG A 426 11.19 17.97 12.09
CA ARG A 426 11.34 16.73 12.88
C ARG A 426 11.08 16.91 14.37
N THR A 427 11.16 18.10 14.88
CA THR A 427 10.73 18.43 16.24
C THR A 427 9.22 18.65 16.35
N GLU A 428 8.58 18.92 15.24
CA GLU A 428 7.13 18.96 15.15
C GLU A 428 6.60 17.56 14.86
N PHE A 429 5.48 17.22 15.44
CA PHE A 429 4.80 15.92 15.37
C PHE A 429 4.67 15.33 13.95
N ASN A 430 5.00 16.06 12.92
CA ASN A 430 4.44 15.90 11.60
C ASN A 430 5.31 15.22 10.57
N ASP A 431 6.50 15.75 10.36
CA ASP A 431 7.18 15.44 9.11
C ASP A 431 8.00 14.15 9.19
N ALA A 432 8.52 13.81 10.37
CA ALA A 432 9.27 12.57 10.55
C ALA A 432 8.44 11.28 10.61
N GLN A 433 7.11 11.37 10.63
CA GLN A 433 6.27 10.18 10.81
C GLN A 433 6.07 9.37 9.54
N THR A 434 6.28 9.96 8.40
CA THR A 434 6.10 9.30 7.10
C THR A 434 7.36 8.58 6.61
N TRP A 435 8.47 8.74 7.32
CA TRP A 435 9.72 8.06 7.01
C TRP A 435 10.01 6.96 8.02
N ASN A 436 10.29 5.75 7.55
CA ASN A 436 10.80 4.67 8.40
C ASN A 436 12.16 4.20 7.91
N GLU A 437 13.19 4.59 8.62
CA GLU A 437 14.58 4.25 8.35
C GLU A 437 15.11 3.11 9.24
N ARG A 438 14.28 2.53 10.10
CA ARG A 438 14.68 1.49 11.07
C ARG A 438 14.65 0.09 10.50
N ASN A 439 13.81 -0.12 9.51
CA ASN A 439 13.54 -1.37 8.88
C ASN A 439 13.74 -1.28 7.38
N THR A 440 13.93 -2.42 6.76
CA THR A 440 13.73 -2.63 5.33
C THR A 440 12.59 -3.63 5.12
N LYS A 441 12.54 -4.30 3.98
CA LYS A 441 11.55 -5.33 3.65
C LYS A 441 12.25 -6.55 3.02
N PRO A 442 11.59 -7.72 2.98
CA PRO A 442 12.20 -8.95 2.48
C PRO A 442 12.90 -8.82 1.12
N SER A 443 13.90 -9.66 0.88
CA SER A 443 14.79 -9.62 -0.30
C SER A 443 14.10 -10.10 -1.59
N LEU A 444 13.07 -9.38 -2.03
CA LEU A 444 12.30 -9.64 -3.27
C LEU A 444 12.60 -8.65 -4.41
N ALA A 445 13.52 -7.73 -4.22
CA ALA A 445 13.82 -6.69 -5.22
C ALA A 445 14.29 -7.29 -6.55
N SER A 446 15.21 -8.27 -6.51
CA SER A 446 15.76 -8.91 -7.72
C SER A 446 14.69 -9.66 -8.50
N TRP A 447 13.74 -10.31 -7.81
CA TRP A 447 12.57 -10.92 -8.44
C TRP A 447 11.74 -9.88 -9.22
N ALA A 448 11.37 -8.77 -8.58
CA ALA A 448 10.55 -7.74 -9.24
C ALA A 448 11.28 -7.12 -10.45
N VAL A 449 12.58 -6.83 -10.32
CA VAL A 449 13.40 -6.29 -11.42
C VAL A 449 13.47 -7.27 -12.59
N TRP A 450 13.64 -8.56 -12.32
CA TRP A 450 13.65 -9.60 -13.35
C TRP A 450 12.30 -9.76 -14.06
N GLU A 451 11.20 -9.70 -13.31
CA GLU A 451 9.85 -9.80 -13.90
C GLU A 451 9.55 -8.60 -14.82
N VAL A 452 9.94 -7.39 -14.42
CA VAL A 452 9.85 -6.19 -15.28
C VAL A 452 10.71 -6.36 -16.54
N TYR A 453 11.96 -6.85 -16.41
CA TYR A 453 12.82 -7.15 -17.54
C TYR A 453 12.15 -8.13 -18.51
N THR A 454 11.61 -9.21 -17.98
CA THR A 454 10.96 -10.26 -18.77
C THR A 454 9.75 -9.73 -19.53
N ALA A 455 8.93 -8.90 -18.90
CA ALA A 455 7.78 -8.28 -19.53
C ALA A 455 8.22 -7.30 -20.63
N LEU A 456 9.19 -6.43 -20.38
CA LEU A 456 9.74 -5.51 -21.38
C LEU A 456 10.23 -6.24 -22.61
N LYS A 457 11.04 -7.31 -22.43
CA LYS A 457 11.65 -8.09 -23.50
C LYS A 457 10.61 -8.91 -24.29
N ASN A 458 9.76 -9.67 -23.60
CA ASN A 458 8.96 -10.72 -24.21
C ASN A 458 7.51 -10.28 -24.55
N GLU A 459 6.95 -9.34 -23.83
CA GLU A 459 5.56 -8.91 -24.01
C GLU A 459 5.45 -7.56 -24.74
N HIS A 460 6.39 -6.65 -24.43
CA HIS A 460 6.39 -5.31 -25.01
C HIS A 460 7.37 -5.14 -26.19
N ASN A 461 8.22 -6.16 -26.48
CA ASN A 461 9.25 -6.10 -27.53
C ASN A 461 10.21 -4.91 -27.38
N ARG A 462 10.54 -4.55 -26.13
CA ARG A 462 11.41 -3.42 -25.75
C ARG A 462 12.80 -3.95 -25.32
N GLU A 463 13.49 -4.65 -26.18
CA GLU A 463 14.75 -5.35 -25.85
C GLU A 463 15.87 -4.40 -25.40
N ALA A 464 16.00 -3.23 -26.04
CA ALA A 464 17.00 -2.24 -25.64
C ALA A 464 16.71 -1.63 -24.25
N ASP A 465 15.44 -1.34 -23.95
CA ASP A 465 15.03 -0.84 -22.64
C ASP A 465 15.20 -1.90 -21.57
N ALA A 466 14.90 -3.16 -21.89
CA ALA A 466 15.09 -4.28 -20.99
C ALA A 466 16.57 -4.46 -20.62
N GLN A 467 17.47 -4.37 -21.59
CA GLN A 467 18.91 -4.44 -21.34
C GLN A 467 19.39 -3.27 -20.46
N ALA A 468 19.01 -2.04 -20.81
CA ALA A 468 19.36 -0.84 -20.05
C ALA A 468 18.81 -0.90 -18.61
N TRP A 469 17.62 -1.48 -18.43
CA TRP A 469 17.02 -1.70 -17.12
C TRP A 469 17.85 -2.60 -16.21
N LEU A 470 18.37 -3.71 -16.73
CA LEU A 470 19.25 -4.58 -15.94
C LEU A 470 20.59 -3.91 -15.64
N GLU A 471 21.17 -3.18 -16.60
CA GLU A 471 22.41 -2.42 -16.40
C GLU A 471 22.27 -1.36 -15.30
N GLU A 472 21.13 -0.67 -15.24
CA GLU A 472 20.80 0.32 -14.21
C GLU A 472 20.64 -0.34 -12.83
N MET A 473 19.87 -1.44 -12.77
CA MET A 473 19.40 -1.97 -11.50
C MET A 473 20.40 -2.93 -10.84
N TYR A 474 21.23 -3.64 -11.61
CA TYR A 474 22.12 -4.66 -11.06
C TYR A 474 23.06 -4.15 -9.94
N PRO A 475 23.77 -3.02 -10.08
CA PRO A 475 24.63 -2.53 -9.00
C PRO A 475 23.84 -2.15 -7.74
N LYS A 476 22.62 -1.65 -7.88
CA LYS A 476 21.74 -1.28 -6.77
C LYS A 476 21.22 -2.53 -6.05
N LEU A 477 20.80 -3.55 -6.80
CA LEU A 477 20.37 -4.84 -6.25
C LEU A 477 21.53 -5.54 -5.52
N LYS A 478 22.72 -5.54 -6.11
CA LYS A 478 23.89 -6.14 -5.47
C LYS A 478 24.25 -5.44 -4.17
N ALA A 479 24.16 -4.11 -4.12
CA ALA A 479 24.41 -3.37 -2.88
C ALA A 479 23.39 -3.72 -1.79
N TYR A 480 22.12 -3.90 -2.14
CA TYR A 480 21.09 -4.33 -1.19
C TYR A 480 21.27 -5.77 -0.73
N HIS A 481 21.64 -6.67 -1.63
CA HIS A 481 22.02 -8.04 -1.31
C HIS A 481 23.21 -8.11 -0.33
N ASP A 482 24.29 -7.38 -0.63
CA ASP A 482 25.48 -7.34 0.22
C ASP A 482 25.17 -6.78 1.63
N TRP A 483 24.26 -5.78 1.70
CA TRP A 483 23.80 -5.22 2.98
C TRP A 483 23.13 -6.27 3.87
N TRP A 484 22.26 -7.14 3.32
CA TRP A 484 21.57 -8.17 4.10
C TRP A 484 22.57 -9.09 4.85
N LEU A 485 23.63 -9.53 4.17
CA LEU A 485 24.65 -10.35 4.81
C LEU A 485 25.48 -9.56 5.83
N ALA A 486 25.80 -8.32 5.52
CA ALA A 486 26.61 -7.50 6.42
C ALA A 486 25.87 -7.10 7.70
N ALA A 487 24.56 -6.85 7.62
CA ALA A 487 23.78 -6.26 8.70
C ALA A 487 22.80 -7.22 9.39
N ARG A 488 22.54 -8.40 8.84
CA ARG A 488 21.49 -9.32 9.31
C ARG A 488 21.91 -10.80 9.43
N ASP A 489 23.12 -11.16 9.06
CA ASP A 489 23.64 -12.55 9.22
C ASP A 489 24.51 -12.62 10.49
N THR A 490 23.87 -12.73 11.66
CA THR A 490 24.55 -12.65 12.95
C THR A 490 25.37 -13.88 13.30
N ASN A 491 25.02 -15.03 12.75
CA ASN A 491 25.73 -16.29 12.99
C ASN A 491 26.70 -16.65 11.86
N ASN A 492 26.82 -15.80 10.83
CA ASN A 492 27.72 -15.93 9.67
C ASN A 492 27.54 -17.27 8.91
N ASN A 493 26.29 -17.72 8.77
CA ASN A 493 25.98 -18.93 8.02
C ASN A 493 25.50 -18.66 6.59
N GLY A 494 25.39 -17.41 6.19
CA GLY A 494 24.94 -16.98 4.88
C GLY A 494 23.41 -16.90 4.72
N ILE A 495 22.64 -16.98 5.81
CA ILE A 495 21.19 -16.84 5.86
C ILE A 495 20.86 -15.60 6.70
N PRO A 496 20.38 -14.51 6.13
CA PRO A 496 20.06 -13.31 6.91
C PRO A 496 18.77 -13.46 7.72
N GLU A 497 18.78 -12.90 8.93
CA GLU A 497 17.62 -12.82 9.82
C GLU A 497 16.87 -11.49 9.64
N TYR A 498 15.63 -11.41 10.17
CA TYR A 498 14.93 -10.13 10.33
C TYR A 498 15.38 -9.38 11.58
N GLY A 499 15.33 -8.06 11.51
CA GLY A 499 15.81 -7.24 12.62
C GLY A 499 15.39 -5.77 12.52
N ALA A 500 16.25 -4.93 13.04
CA ALA A 500 16.16 -3.49 12.93
C ALA A 500 17.55 -2.87 12.89
N THR A 501 17.67 -1.70 12.28
CA THR A 501 18.91 -0.93 12.28
C THR A 501 18.82 0.21 13.29
N VAL A 502 19.96 0.73 13.71
CA VAL A 502 20.02 1.95 14.52
C VAL A 502 19.78 3.14 13.62
N ASP A 503 18.77 3.90 13.96
CA ASP A 503 18.53 5.19 13.35
C ASP A 503 18.79 6.30 14.39
N PRO A 504 19.90 7.05 14.28
CA PRO A 504 20.25 8.08 15.26
C PRO A 504 19.19 9.17 15.36
N GLU A 505 18.51 9.46 14.28
CA GLU A 505 17.52 10.52 14.18
C GLU A 505 16.20 10.17 14.90
N HIS A 506 15.80 8.89 14.83
CA HIS A 506 14.57 8.39 15.47
C HIS A 506 14.82 7.73 16.82
N THR A 507 16.07 7.77 17.30
CA THR A 507 16.47 7.18 18.59
C THR A 507 16.22 8.16 19.71
N LEU A 508 15.28 7.84 20.62
CA LEU A 508 15.12 8.61 21.84
C LEU A 508 16.33 8.45 22.76
N THR A 509 16.74 9.53 23.40
CA THR A 509 17.69 9.46 24.49
C THR A 509 17.12 8.64 25.66
N LYS A 510 17.98 8.20 26.56
CA LYS A 510 17.54 7.47 27.77
C LYS A 510 16.53 8.27 28.59
N GLU A 511 16.71 9.58 28.70
CA GLU A 511 15.84 10.48 29.45
C GLU A 511 14.45 10.61 28.77
N GLU A 512 14.42 10.82 27.45
CA GLU A 512 13.16 10.86 26.69
C GLU A 512 12.42 9.54 26.77
N ALA A 513 13.12 8.41 26.67
CA ALA A 513 12.54 7.09 26.79
C ALA A 513 11.94 6.84 28.19
N GLN A 514 12.58 7.30 29.26
CA GLN A 514 12.08 7.18 30.63
C GLN A 514 10.85 8.05 30.88
N ASN A 515 10.74 9.19 30.21
CA ASN A 515 9.67 10.16 30.37
C ASN A 515 8.47 9.88 29.43
N SER A 516 8.56 8.87 28.56
CA SER A 516 7.51 8.52 27.62
C SER A 516 6.50 7.57 28.28
N ASP A 517 5.31 8.08 28.61
CA ASP A 517 4.20 7.29 29.13
C ASP A 517 3.47 6.48 28.06
N SER A 518 3.77 6.71 26.78
CA SER A 518 3.05 6.10 25.67
C SER A 518 3.63 4.75 25.26
N LYS A 519 2.80 3.72 25.28
CA LYS A 519 3.08 2.39 24.70
C LYS A 519 3.55 2.51 23.24
N TRP A 520 3.01 3.46 22.49
CA TRP A 520 3.35 3.71 21.09
C TRP A 520 4.62 4.56 20.93
N PHE A 521 4.84 5.53 21.81
CA PHE A 521 6.07 6.32 21.78
C PHE A 521 7.29 5.53 22.26
N GLY A 522 7.10 4.52 23.10
CA GLY A 522 8.14 3.52 23.33
C GLY A 522 8.61 2.85 22.04
N ASN A 523 7.75 2.77 21.04
CA ASN A 523 8.11 2.23 19.73
C ASN A 523 8.95 3.17 18.85
N LYS A 524 9.00 4.47 19.13
CA LYS A 524 9.99 5.38 18.51
C LYS A 524 11.42 4.97 18.83
N ASN A 525 11.64 4.16 19.85
CA ASN A 525 12.93 3.58 20.20
C ASN A 525 13.24 2.26 19.48
N ILE A 526 12.52 1.89 18.46
CA ILE A 526 12.80 0.65 17.74
C ILE A 526 14.22 0.65 17.21
N GLY A 527 14.67 1.76 16.64
CA GLY A 527 16.07 1.96 16.27
C GLY A 527 17.00 2.19 17.44
N GLY A 528 16.48 2.63 18.59
CA GLY A 528 17.28 2.97 19.78
C GLY A 528 17.70 1.82 20.65
N MET A 529 17.33 0.59 20.29
CA MET A 529 17.90 -0.61 20.89
C MET A 529 17.79 -0.70 22.40
N LYS A 530 16.77 -0.06 22.93
CA LYS A 530 16.43 -0.13 24.35
C LYS A 530 15.18 -0.95 24.49
N PHE A 531 15.25 -1.95 25.34
CA PHE A 531 14.14 -2.83 25.60
C PHE A 531 13.41 -2.36 26.85
N LYS A 532 12.09 -2.25 26.77
CA LYS A 532 11.23 -2.13 27.93
C LYS A 532 10.96 -3.50 28.50
N TYR A 533 11.06 -3.64 29.81
CA TYR A 533 10.66 -4.85 30.48
C TYR A 533 10.06 -4.54 31.83
N ILE A 534 9.19 -5.42 32.29
CA ILE A 534 8.63 -5.39 33.65
C ILE A 534 9.11 -6.65 34.34
N PRO A 535 10.02 -6.58 35.31
CA PRO A 535 10.39 -7.74 36.12
C PRO A 535 9.21 -8.28 36.92
N LEU A 536 9.22 -9.57 37.20
CA LEU A 536 8.20 -10.20 38.04
C LEU A 536 8.10 -9.52 39.40
N GLY A 537 6.91 -9.01 39.75
CA GLY A 537 6.64 -8.31 41.00
C GLY A 537 6.96 -6.81 41.00
N GLU A 538 7.39 -6.25 39.86
CA GLU A 538 7.55 -4.80 39.70
C GLU A 538 6.51 -4.26 38.74
N THR A 539 6.02 -3.06 38.99
CA THR A 539 5.05 -2.37 38.14
C THR A 539 5.68 -1.25 37.29
N ALA A 540 6.90 -0.85 37.62
CA ALA A 540 7.61 0.21 36.93
C ALA A 540 8.29 -0.30 35.65
N TRP A 541 8.19 0.45 34.57
CA TRP A 541 8.94 0.23 33.35
C TRP A 541 10.42 0.55 33.57
N LYS A 542 11.29 -0.39 33.16
CA LYS A 542 12.73 -0.17 33.17
C LYS A 542 13.27 -0.16 31.75
N TYR A 543 14.21 0.73 31.48
CA TYR A 543 14.98 0.75 30.26
C TYR A 543 16.37 0.21 30.54
N ASP A 544 16.77 -0.75 29.77
CA ASP A 544 18.12 -1.29 29.83
C ASP A 544 18.90 -0.98 28.54
N ALA A 545 20.16 -0.88 28.66
CA ALA A 545 21.03 -0.55 27.55
C ALA A 545 21.58 -1.84 26.94
N GLY A 546 20.79 -2.43 26.08
CA GLY A 546 21.30 -3.46 25.20
C GLY A 546 20.74 -4.85 25.40
N ILE A 547 21.03 -5.65 24.39
CA ILE A 547 20.48 -6.97 24.19
C ILE A 547 21.04 -8.03 25.14
N GLU A 548 22.29 -7.87 25.56
CA GLU A 548 22.89 -8.81 26.50
C GLU A 548 22.10 -8.86 27.81
N LYS A 549 21.72 -7.67 28.30
CA LYS A 549 20.90 -7.56 29.48
C LYS A 549 19.50 -8.11 29.28
N TYR A 550 18.88 -7.81 28.13
CA TYR A 550 17.61 -8.39 27.75
C TYR A 550 17.66 -9.92 27.74
N ASN A 551 18.63 -10.51 27.05
CA ASN A 551 18.82 -11.95 26.98
C ASN A 551 19.14 -12.58 28.35
N GLN A 552 19.98 -11.93 29.19
CA GLN A 552 20.24 -12.36 30.55
C GLN A 552 18.93 -12.50 31.32
N ILE A 553 18.14 -11.46 31.28
CA ILE A 553 16.88 -11.39 31.95
C ILE A 553 15.92 -12.47 31.46
N MET A 554 15.79 -12.67 30.16
CA MET A 554 14.96 -13.73 29.58
C MET A 554 15.38 -15.12 30.04
N ASN A 555 16.69 -15.34 30.22
CA ASN A 555 17.24 -16.60 30.65
C ASN A 555 17.04 -16.83 32.17
N GLU A 556 17.07 -15.77 32.98
CA GLU A 556 16.87 -15.84 34.44
C GLU A 556 15.42 -16.09 34.85
N GLN A 557 14.46 -15.98 33.91
CA GLN A 557 13.04 -16.27 34.13
C GLN A 557 12.35 -15.38 35.19
N ASN A 558 12.85 -14.19 35.41
CA ASN A 558 12.33 -13.27 36.41
C ASN A 558 11.20 -12.36 35.90
N TYR A 559 10.61 -12.68 34.75
CA TYR A 559 9.59 -11.83 34.13
C TYR A 559 8.24 -12.46 34.06
N VAL A 560 7.27 -11.61 34.21
CA VAL A 560 5.88 -11.89 33.90
C VAL A 560 5.56 -11.50 32.47
N ASP A 561 6.20 -10.42 32.00
CA ASP A 561 5.90 -9.88 30.68
C ASP A 561 7.04 -9.03 30.11
N ILE A 562 7.27 -9.10 28.81
CA ILE A 562 8.26 -8.30 28.11
C ILE A 562 7.63 -7.71 26.85
N SER A 563 7.73 -6.39 26.74
CA SER A 563 7.44 -5.68 25.51
C SER A 563 8.78 -5.27 24.88
N SER A 564 9.06 -5.82 23.68
CA SER A 564 10.27 -5.51 22.95
C SER A 564 9.96 -4.72 21.69
N PRO A 565 10.39 -3.46 21.59
CA PRO A 565 10.31 -2.72 20.32
C PRO A 565 11.05 -3.42 19.18
N ALA A 566 12.13 -4.13 19.46
CA ALA A 566 12.88 -4.88 18.45
C ALA A 566 12.09 -6.05 17.87
N GLN A 567 11.21 -6.72 18.64
CA GLN A 567 10.28 -7.73 18.13
C GLN A 567 9.34 -7.12 17.10
N THR A 568 8.73 -5.98 17.42
CA THR A 568 7.84 -5.27 16.50
C THR A 568 8.59 -4.83 15.25
N ALA A 569 9.82 -4.30 15.39
CA ALA A 569 10.63 -3.90 14.24
C ALA A 569 10.97 -5.08 13.33
N ALA A 570 11.41 -6.21 13.88
CA ALA A 570 11.73 -7.39 13.10
C ALA A 570 10.50 -7.95 12.37
N SER A 571 9.33 -7.92 12.99
CA SER A 571 8.08 -8.32 12.34
C SER A 571 7.69 -7.35 11.22
N TRP A 572 7.89 -6.06 11.39
CA TRP A 572 7.68 -5.06 10.32
C TRP A 572 8.66 -5.24 9.16
N GLU A 573 9.93 -5.58 9.45
CA GLU A 573 10.92 -5.88 8.40
C GLU A 573 10.51 -7.10 7.56
N SER A 574 9.83 -8.07 8.16
CA SER A 574 9.27 -9.22 7.44
C SER A 574 8.02 -8.89 6.61
N GLY A 575 7.36 -7.75 6.85
CA GLY A 575 6.06 -7.40 6.27
C GLY A 575 4.88 -8.15 6.88
N ARG A 576 5.06 -8.97 7.94
CA ARG A 576 4.04 -9.75 8.62
C ARG A 576 3.93 -9.33 10.09
N ASP A 577 3.36 -8.16 10.33
CA ASP A 577 3.50 -7.31 11.51
C ASP A 577 3.19 -7.98 12.86
N ASP A 578 2.27 -8.91 12.95
CA ASP A 578 1.92 -9.62 14.18
C ASP A 578 1.84 -11.15 14.00
N ALA A 579 2.62 -11.70 13.04
CA ALA A 579 2.60 -13.12 12.78
C ALA A 579 3.05 -13.96 14.00
N ALA A 580 2.39 -15.09 14.20
CA ALA A 580 2.62 -16.00 15.32
C ALA A 580 4.09 -16.46 15.42
N VAL A 581 4.74 -16.65 14.29
CA VAL A 581 6.13 -17.09 14.19
C VAL A 581 7.12 -16.14 14.87
N PHE A 582 6.78 -14.85 15.00
CA PHE A 582 7.58 -13.85 15.74
C PHE A 582 7.21 -13.74 17.22
N GLY A 583 6.48 -14.73 17.75
CA GLY A 583 6.13 -14.79 19.16
C GLY A 583 4.89 -13.97 19.57
N PHE A 584 4.12 -13.47 18.58
CA PHE A 584 2.85 -12.79 18.88
C PHE A 584 1.75 -13.81 19.18
N ILE A 585 1.15 -13.66 20.35
CA ILE A 585 0.01 -14.43 20.83
C ILE A 585 -0.77 -13.55 21.81
N ASP A 586 -2.09 -13.57 21.74
CA ASP A 586 -2.92 -12.78 22.64
C ASP A 586 -2.93 -13.41 24.04
N THR A 587 -2.92 -12.54 25.03
CA THR A 587 -2.83 -12.90 26.44
C THR A 587 -4.08 -12.44 27.20
N ILE A 588 -4.20 -12.82 28.44
CA ILE A 588 -5.25 -12.31 29.31
C ILE A 588 -5.25 -10.78 29.43
N ALA A 589 -4.10 -10.12 29.24
CA ALA A 589 -4.00 -8.67 29.28
C ALA A 589 -4.78 -8.01 28.14
N ASP A 590 -4.85 -8.68 26.98
CA ASP A 590 -5.56 -8.19 25.81
C ASP A 590 -7.09 -8.25 25.98
N ALA A 591 -7.59 -8.98 27.00
CA ALA A 591 -8.99 -9.02 27.37
C ALA A 591 -9.43 -7.89 28.32
N ASN A 592 -8.52 -7.03 28.76
CA ASN A 592 -8.83 -5.91 29.66
C ASN A 592 -9.22 -4.64 28.89
N GLY A 593 -10.02 -3.77 29.55
CA GLY A 593 -10.40 -2.46 29.03
C GLY A 593 -11.62 -2.41 28.11
N TYR A 594 -12.30 -3.52 27.89
CA TYR A 594 -13.59 -3.56 27.18
C TYR A 594 -14.71 -2.97 28.04
N ASP A 595 -15.76 -2.44 27.43
CA ASP A 595 -16.95 -1.96 28.15
C ASP A 595 -17.71 -3.09 28.85
N SER A 596 -17.80 -4.24 28.18
CA SER A 596 -18.29 -5.48 28.76
C SER A 596 -17.72 -6.67 27.98
N LEU A 597 -17.31 -7.72 28.66
CA LEU A 597 -16.76 -8.94 28.07
C LEU A 597 -17.26 -10.14 28.84
N SER A 598 -17.85 -11.13 28.16
CA SER A 598 -18.22 -12.38 28.75
C SER A 598 -17.00 -13.27 29.03
N GLU A 599 -17.14 -14.25 29.94
CA GLU A 599 -16.06 -15.21 30.21
C GLU A 599 -15.66 -15.99 28.93
N THR A 600 -16.62 -16.34 28.09
CA THR A 600 -16.35 -17.03 26.83
C THR A 600 -15.56 -16.19 25.84
N GLU A 601 -15.86 -14.89 25.75
CA GLU A 601 -15.11 -13.97 24.91
C GLU A 601 -13.71 -13.73 25.45
N ALA A 602 -13.58 -13.52 26.76
CA ALA A 602 -12.27 -13.38 27.42
C ALA A 602 -11.40 -14.63 27.22
N GLN A 603 -11.98 -15.83 27.31
CA GLN A 603 -11.26 -17.09 27.05
C GLN A 603 -10.86 -17.24 25.58
N LYS A 604 -11.63 -16.68 24.64
CA LYS A 604 -11.23 -16.68 23.22
C LYS A 604 -10.04 -15.74 22.99
N ILE A 605 -9.97 -14.62 23.67
CA ILE A 605 -8.86 -13.67 23.57
C ILE A 605 -7.61 -14.28 24.23
N ASP A 606 -7.72 -14.92 25.40
CA ASP A 606 -6.60 -15.50 26.14
C ASP A 606 -6.00 -16.73 25.42
N GLN A 607 -5.34 -16.50 24.28
CA GLN A 607 -4.72 -17.56 23.47
C GLN A 607 -3.58 -18.24 24.22
N LEU A 608 -2.74 -17.46 24.90
CA LEU A 608 -1.61 -17.98 25.68
C LEU A 608 -2.09 -18.86 26.84
N GLY A 609 -3.16 -18.48 27.53
CA GLY A 609 -3.75 -19.29 28.59
C GLY A 609 -4.30 -20.63 28.09
N ARG A 610 -4.92 -20.63 26.91
CA ARG A 610 -5.35 -21.89 26.23
C ARG A 610 -4.16 -22.77 25.86
N TYR A 611 -3.15 -22.20 25.23
CA TYR A 611 -1.91 -22.91 24.90
C TYR A 611 -1.22 -23.50 26.13
N ALA A 612 -1.13 -22.73 27.23
CA ALA A 612 -0.56 -23.19 28.49
C ALA A 612 -1.37 -24.33 29.11
N LYS A 613 -2.70 -24.29 29.01
CA LYS A 613 -3.59 -25.36 29.47
C LYS A 613 -3.33 -26.63 28.68
N ASP A 614 -3.35 -26.56 27.36
CA ASP A 614 -3.26 -27.73 26.50
C ASP A 614 -1.87 -28.39 26.60
N LYS A 615 -0.81 -27.60 26.70
CA LYS A 615 0.57 -28.10 26.71
C LYS A 615 1.09 -28.46 28.11
N TYR A 616 0.76 -27.66 29.11
CA TYR A 616 1.34 -27.75 30.45
C TYR A 616 0.33 -28.04 31.58
N GLY A 617 -0.97 -28.17 31.25
CA GLY A 617 -2.02 -28.36 32.22
C GLY A 617 -2.24 -27.17 33.15
N PHE A 618 -2.07 -25.96 32.61
CA PHE A 618 -2.36 -24.71 33.29
C PHE A 618 -3.87 -24.61 33.58
N ASP A 619 -4.25 -24.19 34.77
CA ASP A 619 -5.65 -23.89 35.11
C ASP A 619 -5.96 -22.45 34.66
N ASN A 620 -6.59 -22.32 33.49
CA ASN A 620 -6.90 -21.06 32.86
C ASN A 620 -8.30 -20.51 33.22
N LYS A 621 -8.88 -20.87 34.33
CA LYS A 621 -10.14 -20.27 34.78
C LYS A 621 -9.98 -18.79 35.05
N LEU A 622 -10.95 -18.02 34.58
CA LEU A 622 -10.93 -16.56 34.66
C LEU A 622 -11.83 -16.04 35.79
N ASN A 623 -11.43 -14.94 36.38
CA ASN A 623 -12.28 -14.03 37.16
C ASN A 623 -12.48 -12.77 36.29
N ILE A 624 -13.74 -12.38 36.12
CA ILE A 624 -14.12 -11.16 35.42
C ILE A 624 -14.70 -10.19 36.42
N GLY A 625 -14.11 -9.04 36.51
CA GLY A 625 -14.51 -7.90 37.30
C GLY A 625 -14.52 -6.62 36.50
N THR A 626 -14.56 -5.50 37.17
CA THR A 626 -14.42 -4.17 36.58
C THR A 626 -13.30 -3.42 37.30
N ASP A 627 -12.59 -2.59 36.56
CA ASP A 627 -11.60 -1.66 37.10
C ASP A 627 -12.26 -0.42 37.72
N GLY A 628 -11.46 0.53 38.18
CA GLY A 628 -11.94 1.79 38.79
C GLY A 628 -12.71 2.72 37.84
N GLU A 629 -12.63 2.47 36.54
CA GLU A 629 -13.31 3.22 35.47
C GLU A 629 -14.54 2.48 34.93
N GLY A 630 -14.83 1.29 35.47
CA GLY A 630 -15.97 0.46 35.06
C GLY A 630 -15.69 -0.40 33.82
N LYS A 631 -14.44 -0.48 33.37
CA LYS A 631 -14.01 -1.34 32.28
C LYS A 631 -13.77 -2.76 32.76
N THR A 632 -13.92 -3.72 31.87
CA THR A 632 -13.66 -5.14 32.15
C THR A 632 -12.21 -5.34 32.62
N LEU A 633 -12.06 -6.05 33.73
CA LEU A 633 -10.80 -6.51 34.30
C LEU A 633 -10.82 -8.04 34.40
N VAL A 634 -9.91 -8.69 33.67
CA VAL A 634 -9.82 -10.15 33.63
C VAL A 634 -8.54 -10.61 34.31
N THR A 635 -8.67 -11.57 35.21
CA THR A 635 -7.55 -12.19 35.94
C THR A 635 -7.71 -13.70 36.00
N TYR A 636 -6.63 -14.45 36.19
CA TYR A 636 -6.73 -15.88 36.44
C TYR A 636 -7.21 -16.16 37.90
N SER A 637 -8.11 -17.10 38.03
CA SER A 637 -8.65 -17.51 39.35
C SER A 637 -7.62 -18.23 40.22
N ASN A 638 -6.75 -19.06 39.60
CA ASN A 638 -5.73 -19.85 40.28
C ASN A 638 -4.35 -19.17 40.10
N THR A 639 -3.92 -18.51 41.18
CA THR A 639 -2.62 -17.78 41.25
C THR A 639 -1.57 -18.57 42.03
N SER A 640 -1.75 -19.87 42.26
CA SER A 640 -0.74 -20.70 42.98
C SER A 640 0.61 -20.69 42.24
N ALA A 641 1.71 -20.80 42.97
CA ALA A 641 3.06 -20.83 42.40
C ALA A 641 3.25 -21.94 41.37
N GLU A 642 2.64 -23.13 41.60
CA GLU A 642 2.67 -24.22 40.63
C GLU A 642 1.95 -23.85 39.33
N ASN A 643 0.76 -23.23 39.40
CA ASN A 643 0.01 -22.83 38.23
C ASN A 643 0.72 -21.70 37.46
N THR A 644 1.26 -20.72 38.19
CA THR A 644 2.07 -19.64 37.61
C THR A 644 3.30 -20.18 36.88
N ALA A 645 3.97 -21.21 37.41
CA ALA A 645 5.12 -21.83 36.75
C ALA A 645 4.75 -22.46 35.40
N LYS A 646 3.55 -23.06 35.26
CA LYS A 646 3.06 -23.60 33.99
C LYS A 646 2.81 -22.52 32.96
N LEU A 647 2.23 -21.39 33.35
CA LEU A 647 2.06 -20.23 32.46
C LEU A 647 3.41 -19.62 32.04
N ASN A 648 4.36 -19.50 32.97
CA ASN A 648 5.70 -19.00 32.68
C ASN A 648 6.46 -19.92 31.71
N GLN A 649 6.22 -21.24 31.79
CA GLN A 649 6.77 -22.16 30.80
C GLN A 649 6.18 -21.92 29.40
N ALA A 650 4.86 -21.70 29.30
CA ALA A 650 4.22 -21.35 28.06
C ALA A 650 4.76 -20.01 27.48
N LYS A 651 4.91 -18.99 28.33
CA LYS A 651 5.52 -17.71 27.92
C LYS A 651 6.89 -17.89 27.27
N LYS A 652 7.72 -18.80 27.77
CA LYS A 652 9.02 -19.10 27.18
C LYS A 652 8.97 -19.64 25.77
N ASP A 653 7.98 -20.46 25.44
CA ASP A 653 7.81 -21.01 24.11
C ASP A 653 7.56 -19.90 23.06
N TRP A 654 7.02 -18.78 23.51
CA TRP A 654 6.66 -17.62 22.68
C TRP A 654 7.64 -16.46 22.77
N GLN A 655 8.69 -16.60 23.57
CA GLN A 655 9.73 -15.57 23.68
C GLN A 655 10.60 -15.52 22.44
N VAL A 656 11.00 -14.30 22.06
CA VAL A 656 12.02 -14.04 21.05
C VAL A 656 13.29 -13.53 21.70
N LYS A 657 14.44 -13.83 21.09
CA LYS A 657 15.74 -13.35 21.51
C LYS A 657 16.38 -12.58 20.37
N PHE A 658 17.38 -11.76 20.68
CA PHE A 658 18.05 -10.89 19.73
C PHE A 658 19.56 -10.99 19.85
N SER A 659 20.25 -10.69 18.76
CA SER A 659 21.68 -10.45 18.69
C SER A 659 21.96 -8.99 18.35
N GLU A 660 23.03 -8.43 18.85
CA GLU A 660 23.52 -7.11 18.41
C GLU A 660 24.35 -7.28 17.14
N ASN A 661 24.07 -6.43 16.14
CA ASN A 661 24.90 -6.27 14.97
C ASN A 661 25.89 -5.13 15.22
N LYS A 662 27.16 -5.34 14.98
CA LYS A 662 28.22 -4.37 15.28
C LYS A 662 29.06 -4.08 14.04
N ASP A 663 29.50 -2.82 13.92
CA ASP A 663 30.43 -2.43 12.89
C ASP A 663 31.88 -2.93 13.21
N GLU A 664 32.82 -2.63 12.34
CA GLU A 664 34.22 -3.00 12.49
C GLU A 664 34.89 -2.38 13.75
N LYS A 665 34.29 -1.35 14.32
CA LYS A 665 34.76 -0.68 15.57
C LYS A 665 34.09 -1.26 16.81
N GLY A 666 33.11 -2.17 16.65
CA GLY A 666 32.37 -2.76 17.74
C GLY A 666 31.17 -1.92 18.20
N GLU A 667 30.84 -0.83 17.49
CA GLU A 667 29.66 -0.04 17.79
C GLU A 667 28.41 -0.76 17.28
N VAL A 668 27.31 -0.68 18.04
CA VAL A 668 26.06 -1.34 17.70
C VAL A 668 25.39 -0.57 16.56
N ILE A 669 25.14 -1.25 15.44
CA ILE A 669 24.51 -0.71 14.24
C ILE A 669 23.11 -1.28 13.97
N GLY A 670 22.76 -2.37 14.64
CA GLY A 670 21.47 -3.00 14.45
C GLY A 670 21.25 -4.19 15.37
N TYR A 671 20.09 -4.83 15.22
CA TYR A 671 19.72 -6.07 15.87
C TYR A 671 19.07 -7.03 14.90
N SER A 672 19.33 -8.31 15.09
CA SER A 672 18.62 -9.37 14.43
C SER A 672 17.95 -10.31 15.45
N LEU A 673 16.84 -10.93 15.05
CA LEU A 673 16.28 -12.03 15.80
C LEU A 673 17.29 -13.18 15.90
N TYR A 674 17.34 -13.86 17.02
CA TYR A 674 17.95 -15.20 17.13
C TYR A 674 17.01 -16.25 16.52
N GLN A 675 16.64 -16.02 15.26
CA GLN A 675 15.68 -16.84 14.53
C GLN A 675 15.88 -16.62 13.04
N GLU A 676 16.15 -17.69 12.32
CA GLU A 676 16.17 -17.68 10.86
C GLU A 676 14.75 -17.94 10.36
N SER A 677 14.22 -17.00 9.60
CA SER A 677 12.85 -17.11 9.08
C SER A 677 12.81 -17.85 7.76
N ILE A 678 11.90 -18.81 7.64
CA ILE A 678 11.76 -19.68 6.47
C ILE A 678 11.39 -18.89 5.21
N ASP A 679 10.59 -17.83 5.34
CA ASP A 679 10.26 -16.98 4.21
C ASP A 679 11.47 -16.14 3.77
N GLN A 680 12.23 -15.53 4.70
CA GLN A 680 13.43 -14.79 4.35
C GLN A 680 14.49 -15.71 3.73
N ALA A 681 14.71 -16.91 4.26
CA ALA A 681 15.59 -17.89 3.67
C ALA A 681 15.16 -18.29 2.24
N SER A 682 13.87 -18.42 2.00
CA SER A 682 13.29 -18.71 0.69
C SER A 682 13.43 -17.54 -0.27
N TYR A 683 13.18 -16.31 0.18
CA TYR A 683 13.41 -15.10 -0.61
C TYR A 683 14.89 -14.89 -0.89
N TRP A 684 15.76 -15.21 0.06
CA TRP A 684 17.21 -15.17 -0.09
C TRP A 684 17.72 -16.15 -1.15
N TYR A 685 17.20 -17.38 -1.14
CA TYR A 685 17.42 -18.34 -2.22
C TYR A 685 17.02 -17.78 -3.59
N SER A 686 15.83 -17.21 -3.64
CA SER A 686 15.25 -16.59 -4.84
C SER A 686 16.08 -15.39 -5.32
N ASP A 687 16.50 -14.51 -4.40
CA ASP A 687 17.30 -13.33 -4.69
C ASP A 687 18.64 -13.73 -5.35
N ASN A 688 19.35 -14.72 -4.79
CA ASN A 688 20.56 -15.27 -5.38
C ASN A 688 20.31 -15.84 -6.80
N ASN A 689 19.19 -16.54 -7.03
CA ASN A 689 18.84 -17.06 -8.35
C ASN A 689 18.58 -15.96 -9.37
N TYR A 690 17.84 -14.92 -8.98
CA TYR A 690 17.55 -13.81 -9.87
C TYR A 690 18.78 -12.94 -10.14
N LEU A 691 19.64 -12.73 -9.17
CA LEU A 691 20.94 -12.08 -9.37
C LEU A 691 21.84 -12.89 -10.31
N ALA A 692 21.82 -14.24 -10.20
CA ALA A 692 22.55 -15.11 -11.13
C ALA A 692 22.01 -14.98 -12.58
N LYS A 693 20.69 -14.92 -12.76
CA LYS A 693 20.06 -14.71 -14.08
C LYS A 693 20.43 -13.35 -14.65
N ILE A 694 20.34 -12.29 -13.85
CA ILE A 694 20.68 -10.92 -14.25
C ILE A 694 22.17 -10.83 -14.62
N ALA A 695 23.05 -11.36 -13.78
CA ALA A 695 24.49 -11.40 -14.05
C ALA A 695 24.82 -12.18 -15.34
N THR A 696 24.07 -13.24 -15.63
CA THR A 696 24.22 -14.01 -16.88
C THR A 696 23.85 -13.17 -18.11
N GLU A 697 22.70 -12.48 -18.08
CA GLU A 697 22.26 -11.59 -19.17
C GLU A 697 23.24 -10.44 -19.39
N LEU A 698 23.87 -9.96 -18.31
CA LEU A 698 24.90 -8.89 -18.36
C LEU A 698 26.31 -9.42 -18.72
N GLY A 699 26.50 -10.71 -18.94
CA GLY A 699 27.79 -11.30 -19.27
C GLY A 699 28.78 -11.42 -18.09
N LEU A 700 28.29 -11.31 -16.85
CA LEU A 700 29.07 -11.37 -15.60
C LEU A 700 29.19 -12.83 -15.08
N GLY A 701 29.76 -13.74 -15.87
CA GLY A 701 29.72 -15.17 -15.63
C GLY A 701 30.33 -15.65 -14.29
N ASN A 702 31.32 -14.96 -13.75
CA ASN A 702 31.90 -15.33 -12.45
C ASN A 702 30.92 -15.04 -11.32
N GLU A 703 30.27 -13.86 -11.33
CA GLU A 703 29.26 -13.47 -10.33
C GLU A 703 28.03 -14.38 -10.43
N ALA A 704 27.58 -14.68 -11.65
CA ALA A 704 26.47 -15.63 -11.87
C ALA A 704 26.75 -17.01 -11.26
N THR A 705 28.00 -17.50 -11.38
CA THR A 705 28.40 -18.78 -10.79
C THR A 705 28.38 -18.71 -9.26
N GLU A 706 28.85 -17.62 -8.67
CA GLU A 706 28.88 -17.42 -7.21
C GLU A 706 27.46 -17.38 -6.65
N PHE A 707 26.57 -16.58 -7.24
CA PHE A 707 25.17 -16.52 -6.81
C PHE A 707 24.46 -17.87 -6.96
N THR A 708 24.69 -18.59 -8.05
CA THR A 708 24.12 -19.93 -8.24
C THR A 708 24.58 -20.89 -7.13
N LYS A 709 25.86 -20.83 -6.74
CA LYS A 709 26.40 -21.65 -5.64
C LYS A 709 25.70 -21.30 -4.32
N LYS A 710 25.60 -20.01 -3.97
CA LYS A 710 24.92 -19.56 -2.73
C LYS A 710 23.46 -19.99 -2.71
N ALA A 711 22.75 -19.87 -3.84
CA ALA A 711 21.37 -20.35 -3.96
C ALA A 711 21.27 -21.85 -3.64
N ASN A 712 22.12 -22.69 -4.21
CA ASN A 712 22.08 -24.13 -3.94
C ASN A 712 22.36 -24.45 -2.47
N GLU A 713 23.33 -23.78 -1.85
CA GLU A 713 23.65 -23.94 -0.43
C GLU A 713 22.47 -23.57 0.45
N THR A 714 21.78 -22.46 0.14
CA THR A 714 20.55 -22.04 0.83
C THR A 714 19.43 -23.06 0.67
N LYS A 715 19.21 -23.58 -0.54
CA LYS A 715 18.20 -24.60 -0.81
C LYS A 715 18.43 -25.87 0.02
N ASP A 716 19.68 -26.32 0.07
CA ASP A 716 20.06 -27.51 0.84
C ASP A 716 19.82 -27.28 2.33
N TYR A 717 20.14 -26.07 2.83
CA TYR A 717 19.91 -25.69 4.22
C TYR A 717 18.42 -25.67 4.58
N ILE A 718 17.57 -25.04 3.77
CA ILE A 718 16.11 -25.00 3.95
C ILE A 718 15.54 -26.41 4.12
N ASN A 719 15.85 -27.30 3.19
CA ASN A 719 15.31 -28.65 3.20
C ASN A 719 15.84 -29.53 4.34
N LYS A 720 17.08 -29.27 4.78
CA LYS A 720 17.72 -30.03 5.84
C LYS A 720 17.31 -29.58 7.24
N CYS A 721 17.19 -28.26 7.43
CA CYS A 721 17.12 -27.64 8.75
C CYS A 721 15.73 -27.11 9.13
N MET A 722 14.93 -26.64 8.15
CA MET A 722 13.72 -25.89 8.40
C MET A 722 12.42 -26.70 8.19
N PHE A 723 12.53 -27.95 7.72
CA PHE A 723 11.39 -28.83 7.53
C PHE A 723 11.21 -29.75 8.71
N ASP A 724 10.00 -29.76 9.29
CA ASP A 724 9.62 -30.70 10.33
C ASP A 724 8.86 -31.89 9.74
N LYS A 725 9.43 -33.09 9.90
CA LYS A 725 8.87 -34.33 9.31
C LYS A 725 7.60 -34.81 10.02
N GLU A 726 7.41 -34.48 11.29
CA GLU A 726 6.25 -34.92 12.05
C GLU A 726 4.99 -34.20 11.62
N THR A 727 5.09 -32.89 11.39
CA THR A 727 3.98 -32.04 10.94
C THR A 727 3.88 -31.95 9.43
N GLY A 728 4.94 -32.29 8.68
CA GLY A 728 4.99 -32.18 7.24
C GLY A 728 4.99 -30.72 6.74
N PHE A 729 5.65 -29.81 7.49
CA PHE A 729 5.59 -28.39 7.18
C PHE A 729 6.94 -27.70 7.44
N PHE A 730 7.16 -26.55 6.80
CA PHE A 730 8.33 -25.72 7.05
C PHE A 730 8.07 -24.69 8.15
N TYR A 731 9.09 -24.41 8.94
CA TYR A 731 9.05 -23.46 10.05
C TYR A 731 10.32 -22.64 10.12
N ASP A 732 10.22 -21.49 10.74
CA ASP A 732 11.38 -20.76 11.23
C ASP A 732 12.15 -21.64 12.23
N ILE A 733 13.45 -21.40 12.35
CA ILE A 733 14.28 -22.09 13.34
C ILE A 733 14.87 -21.12 14.35
N SER A 734 14.97 -21.56 15.61
CA SER A 734 15.71 -20.82 16.62
C SER A 734 17.21 -20.87 16.30
N ILE A 735 17.93 -19.81 16.63
CA ILE A 735 19.40 -19.82 16.65
C ILE A 735 19.82 -20.17 18.06
N ASP A 736 20.34 -21.39 18.26
CA ASP A 736 20.76 -21.89 19.56
C ASP A 736 22.22 -21.51 19.89
N ASN A 737 22.99 -21.11 18.87
CA ASN A 737 24.38 -20.68 19.01
C ASN A 737 24.78 -19.73 17.88
N THR A 738 25.48 -18.65 18.22
CA THR A 738 26.07 -17.69 17.28
C THR A 738 27.25 -18.22 16.49
N GLN A 739 27.80 -19.40 16.86
CA GLN A 739 28.86 -20.11 16.14
C GLN A 739 28.25 -21.26 15.32
N ALA A 740 27.50 -20.95 14.32
CA ALA A 740 26.60 -21.81 13.57
C ALA A 740 27.18 -23.13 13.00
N GLN A 741 28.46 -23.28 12.94
CA GLN A 741 29.06 -24.37 12.17
C GLN A 741 29.15 -25.72 12.88
N GLU A 742 28.92 -25.80 14.18
CA GLU A 742 29.12 -27.02 14.96
C GLU A 742 27.84 -27.66 15.53
N LEU A 743 26.68 -27.05 15.41
CA LEU A 743 25.47 -27.52 16.04
C LEU A 743 24.54 -28.31 15.10
N ASN A 744 23.86 -29.28 15.66
CA ASN A 744 22.74 -30.01 15.06
C ASN A 744 23.00 -30.49 13.61
N ASN A 745 24.15 -31.01 13.30
CA ASN A 745 24.51 -31.44 11.94
C ASN A 745 24.59 -30.28 10.91
N GLY A 746 24.97 -29.07 11.35
CA GLY A 746 25.11 -27.89 10.49
C GLY A 746 23.85 -27.05 10.37
N CYS A 747 22.89 -27.21 11.30
CA CYS A 747 21.73 -26.33 11.44
C CYS A 747 21.92 -25.38 12.61
N ALA A 748 21.47 -24.12 12.51
CA ALA A 748 21.59 -23.13 13.56
C ALA A 748 20.78 -23.49 14.82
N GLY A 749 19.68 -24.22 14.66
CA GLY A 749 18.81 -24.64 15.73
C GLY A 749 17.73 -25.63 15.31
N LYS A 750 16.53 -25.48 15.86
CA LYS A 750 15.40 -26.37 15.63
C LYS A 750 14.16 -25.63 15.14
N PRO A 751 13.30 -26.29 14.34
CA PRO A 751 12.02 -25.76 13.92
C PRO A 751 11.13 -25.30 15.11
N LEU A 752 10.55 -24.12 14.99
CA LEU A 752 9.69 -23.51 16.02
C LEU A 752 8.22 -24.00 15.91
N VAL A 753 8.05 -25.32 15.89
CA VAL A 753 6.74 -25.99 15.69
C VAL A 753 5.68 -25.51 16.70
N ASN A 754 6.10 -25.13 17.91
CA ASN A 754 5.21 -24.63 18.95
C ASN A 754 4.40 -23.38 18.57
N ARG A 755 4.90 -22.60 17.60
CA ARG A 755 4.24 -21.37 17.14
C ARG A 755 3.20 -21.62 16.06
N GLY A 756 2.99 -22.91 15.70
CA GLY A 756 1.99 -23.35 14.75
C GLY A 756 2.35 -23.04 13.30
N MET A 757 1.51 -23.51 12.37
CA MET A 757 1.69 -23.31 10.94
C MET A 757 1.20 -21.91 10.53
N GLY A 758 1.98 -21.24 9.70
CA GLY A 758 1.64 -19.95 9.11
C GLY A 758 1.98 -19.88 7.61
N ALA A 759 1.65 -18.77 6.98
CA ALA A 759 1.86 -18.55 5.54
C ALA A 759 3.33 -18.66 5.12
N GLU A 760 4.26 -18.40 6.01
CA GLU A 760 5.70 -18.55 5.78
C GLU A 760 6.09 -19.95 5.33
N GLY A 761 5.36 -20.96 5.77
CA GLY A 761 5.70 -22.37 5.50
C GLY A 761 5.50 -22.82 4.05
N TRP A 762 4.82 -22.06 3.21
CA TRP A 762 4.78 -22.34 1.76
C TRP A 762 5.68 -21.42 0.93
N SER A 763 6.45 -20.52 1.56
CA SER A 763 7.44 -19.70 0.85
C SER A 763 8.49 -20.55 0.09
N PRO A 764 8.96 -21.72 0.60
CA PRO A 764 9.82 -22.61 -0.18
C PRO A 764 9.16 -23.13 -1.46
N LEU A 765 7.85 -23.31 -1.50
CA LEU A 765 7.13 -23.75 -2.68
C LEU A 765 7.03 -22.62 -3.71
N PHE A 766 6.71 -21.43 -3.27
CA PHE A 766 6.65 -20.24 -4.14
C PHE A 766 8.00 -19.98 -4.82
N ASN A 767 9.08 -20.09 -4.08
CA ASN A 767 10.44 -19.82 -4.56
C ASN A 767 11.15 -21.05 -5.19
N GLU A 768 10.50 -22.21 -5.32
CA GLU A 768 11.08 -23.45 -5.85
C GLU A 768 12.27 -23.99 -5.03
N ALA A 769 12.32 -23.65 -3.74
CA ALA A 769 13.37 -24.07 -2.83
C ALA A 769 13.10 -25.43 -2.18
N ALA A 770 11.86 -25.91 -2.11
CA ALA A 770 11.54 -27.22 -1.53
C ALA A 770 11.99 -28.39 -2.41
N THR A 771 12.17 -29.58 -1.79
CA THR A 771 12.15 -30.83 -2.55
C THR A 771 10.71 -31.21 -2.89
N GLN A 772 10.50 -32.08 -3.89
CA GLN A 772 9.13 -32.55 -4.22
C GLN A 772 8.48 -33.24 -3.03
N GLU A 773 9.20 -34.11 -2.32
CA GLU A 773 8.70 -34.82 -1.12
C GLU A 773 8.21 -33.85 -0.03
N HIS A 774 8.97 -32.80 0.25
CA HIS A 774 8.59 -31.79 1.24
C HIS A 774 7.41 -30.92 0.75
N ALA A 775 7.40 -30.57 -0.54
CA ALA A 775 6.31 -29.82 -1.13
C ALA A 775 4.99 -30.61 -1.06
N ASP A 776 5.02 -31.91 -1.38
CA ASP A 776 3.82 -32.77 -1.29
C ASP A 776 3.23 -32.74 0.12
N ALA A 777 4.05 -32.85 1.17
CA ALA A 777 3.59 -32.79 2.56
C ALA A 777 3.02 -31.40 2.95
N VAL A 778 3.63 -30.31 2.47
CA VAL A 778 3.11 -28.95 2.68
C VAL A 778 1.76 -28.77 1.99
N VAL A 779 1.62 -29.29 0.76
CA VAL A 779 0.37 -29.23 0.00
C VAL A 779 -0.76 -29.95 0.72
N ASP A 780 -0.51 -31.10 1.32
CA ASP A 780 -1.50 -31.82 2.13
C ASP A 780 -2.04 -30.94 3.27
N ASN A 781 -1.17 -30.15 3.92
CA ASN A 781 -1.57 -29.20 4.94
C ASN A 781 -2.35 -28.00 4.37
N MET A 782 -1.91 -27.47 3.22
CA MET A 782 -2.57 -26.33 2.56
C MET A 782 -3.99 -26.67 2.09
N LEU A 783 -4.23 -27.92 1.65
CA LEU A 783 -5.53 -28.37 1.16
C LEU A 783 -6.46 -28.88 2.26
N ASN A 784 -5.98 -28.96 3.50
CA ASN A 784 -6.76 -29.45 4.63
C ASN A 784 -7.78 -28.40 5.10
N GLU A 785 -9.07 -28.74 5.13
CA GLU A 785 -10.18 -27.86 5.54
C GLU A 785 -10.15 -27.48 7.03
N GLU A 786 -9.52 -28.32 7.87
CA GLU A 786 -9.32 -28.02 9.28
C GLU A 786 -8.11 -27.11 9.54
N LYS A 787 -7.37 -26.73 8.50
CA LYS A 787 -6.19 -25.87 8.57
C LYS A 787 -6.34 -24.63 7.69
N PHE A 788 -5.97 -24.75 6.42
CA PHE A 788 -5.86 -23.60 5.51
C PHE A 788 -6.93 -23.54 4.43
N ASN A 789 -7.59 -24.66 4.08
CA ASN A 789 -8.60 -24.66 3.00
C ASN A 789 -9.98 -24.21 3.48
N THR A 790 -10.03 -23.05 4.09
CA THR A 790 -11.22 -22.38 4.64
C THR A 790 -12.15 -21.86 3.54
N LYS A 791 -13.23 -21.15 3.89
CA LYS A 791 -14.17 -20.57 2.92
C LYS A 791 -13.49 -19.63 1.92
N VAL A 792 -12.64 -18.72 2.41
CA VAL A 792 -11.63 -18.01 1.61
C VAL A 792 -10.29 -18.61 2.03
N PRO A 793 -9.64 -19.39 1.17
CA PRO A 793 -8.55 -20.25 1.61
C PRO A 793 -7.22 -19.52 1.79
N LEU A 794 -6.26 -20.25 2.38
CA LEU A 794 -4.88 -19.83 2.60
C LEU A 794 -4.75 -18.56 3.46
N GLY A 795 -5.43 -18.56 4.63
CA GLY A 795 -5.18 -17.57 5.67
C GLY A 795 -3.75 -17.61 6.19
N THR A 796 -3.32 -16.53 6.83
CA THR A 796 -1.92 -16.36 7.30
C THR A 796 -1.55 -17.24 8.50
N ALA A 797 -2.50 -17.91 9.11
CA ALA A 797 -2.26 -18.98 10.09
C ALA A 797 -3.28 -20.09 9.90
N ALA A 798 -2.89 -21.33 10.17
CA ALA A 798 -3.79 -22.47 10.18
C ALA A 798 -4.82 -22.33 11.32
N LYS A 799 -6.04 -22.84 11.14
CA LYS A 799 -7.10 -22.81 12.17
C LYS A 799 -6.70 -23.46 13.50
N ASP A 800 -5.81 -24.46 13.44
CA ASP A 800 -5.25 -25.13 14.61
C ASP A 800 -4.01 -24.45 15.20
N ASN A 801 -3.56 -23.32 14.64
CA ASN A 801 -2.48 -22.53 15.21
C ASN A 801 -2.92 -21.93 16.55
N PRO A 802 -2.14 -22.05 17.65
CA PRO A 802 -2.51 -21.53 18.96
C PRO A 802 -2.86 -20.03 18.99
N ALA A 803 -2.24 -19.25 18.09
CA ALA A 803 -2.46 -17.82 17.99
C ALA A 803 -3.46 -17.42 16.87
N TYR A 804 -4.18 -18.38 16.30
CA TYR A 804 -5.15 -18.12 15.24
C TYR A 804 -6.35 -17.30 15.71
N GLY A 805 -6.77 -16.38 14.87
CA GLY A 805 -8.06 -15.71 14.94
C GLY A 805 -8.42 -15.13 13.58
N ALA A 806 -9.60 -15.46 13.06
CA ALA A 806 -10.05 -15.08 11.72
C ALA A 806 -10.03 -13.56 11.46
N ASP A 807 -10.06 -12.75 12.52
CA ASP A 807 -10.01 -11.28 12.45
C ASP A 807 -8.64 -10.70 12.80
N ILE A 808 -7.66 -11.54 13.15
CA ILE A 808 -6.33 -11.08 13.55
C ILE A 808 -5.47 -10.88 12.30
N TYR A 809 -4.75 -9.78 12.25
CA TYR A 809 -4.12 -9.19 11.09
C TYR A 809 -3.22 -10.19 10.32
N TRP A 810 -2.13 -10.70 10.92
CA TRP A 810 -1.25 -11.71 10.32
C TRP A 810 -1.32 -13.08 11.00
N ARG A 811 -2.42 -13.34 11.76
CA ARG A 811 -2.65 -14.60 12.45
C ARG A 811 -4.00 -15.24 12.10
N GLY A 812 -4.45 -15.04 10.85
CA GLY A 812 -5.68 -15.64 10.37
C GLY A 812 -6.22 -15.05 9.08
N ARG A 813 -6.29 -13.71 8.93
CA ARG A 813 -6.83 -13.08 7.73
C ARG A 813 -6.17 -13.60 6.46
N VAL A 814 -6.94 -13.64 5.37
CA VAL A 814 -6.41 -13.97 4.05
C VAL A 814 -5.83 -12.70 3.43
N TRP A 815 -4.54 -12.69 3.25
CA TRP A 815 -3.78 -11.70 2.52
C TRP A 815 -3.56 -12.20 1.09
N VAL A 816 -3.96 -11.42 0.10
CA VAL A 816 -4.01 -11.89 -1.29
C VAL A 816 -2.63 -12.16 -1.87
N ASP A 817 -1.58 -11.50 -1.37
CA ASP A 817 -0.19 -11.79 -1.73
C ASP A 817 0.24 -13.18 -1.23
N GLN A 818 -0.03 -13.51 0.03
CA GLN A 818 0.29 -14.82 0.60
C GLN A 818 -0.55 -15.93 -0.03
N PHE A 819 -1.80 -15.62 -0.35
CA PHE A 819 -2.64 -16.50 -1.14
C PHE A 819 -2.02 -16.78 -2.51
N TYR A 820 -1.60 -15.74 -3.23
CA TYR A 820 -0.95 -15.88 -4.54
C TYR A 820 0.35 -16.71 -4.43
N PHE A 821 1.18 -16.45 -3.43
CA PHE A 821 2.40 -17.22 -3.20
C PHE A 821 2.09 -18.68 -2.94
N GLY A 822 1.05 -19.00 -2.18
CA GLY A 822 0.60 -20.36 -1.95
C GLY A 822 0.12 -21.04 -3.24
N VAL A 823 -0.76 -20.38 -3.99
CA VAL A 823 -1.28 -20.91 -5.26
C VAL A 823 -0.19 -21.07 -6.31
N LYS A 824 0.74 -20.11 -6.42
CA LYS A 824 1.91 -20.24 -7.31
C LYS A 824 2.85 -21.36 -6.84
N GLY A 825 2.99 -21.55 -5.55
CA GLY A 825 3.70 -22.69 -4.99
C GLY A 825 3.09 -24.04 -5.40
N LEU A 826 1.76 -24.17 -5.35
CA LEU A 826 1.06 -25.35 -5.87
C LEU A 826 1.39 -25.59 -7.36
N ASP A 827 1.29 -24.56 -8.18
CA ASP A 827 1.58 -24.61 -9.63
C ASP A 827 3.03 -25.06 -9.90
N ASN A 828 4.01 -24.52 -9.17
CA ASN A 828 5.43 -24.86 -9.32
C ASN A 828 5.72 -26.34 -9.09
N TYR A 829 4.93 -27.03 -8.27
CA TYR A 829 5.09 -28.43 -7.91
C TYR A 829 4.07 -29.36 -8.58
N GLY A 830 3.34 -28.87 -9.61
CA GLY A 830 2.48 -29.69 -10.46
C GLY A 830 1.03 -29.82 -9.98
N TYR A 831 0.63 -29.10 -8.94
CA TYR A 831 -0.76 -29.07 -8.40
C TYR A 831 -1.61 -27.99 -9.08
N ASN A 832 -1.58 -27.94 -10.43
CA ASN A 832 -2.24 -26.90 -11.21
C ASN A 832 -3.76 -26.89 -11.03
N LYS A 833 -4.37 -28.07 -10.88
CA LYS A 833 -5.81 -28.19 -10.69
C LYS A 833 -6.23 -27.58 -9.35
N GLU A 834 -5.53 -27.90 -8.30
CA GLU A 834 -5.74 -27.38 -6.94
C GLU A 834 -5.51 -25.86 -6.91
N ALA A 835 -4.50 -25.36 -7.61
CA ALA A 835 -4.23 -23.94 -7.76
C ALA A 835 -5.42 -23.18 -8.38
N VAL A 836 -6.00 -23.73 -9.45
CA VAL A 836 -7.20 -23.17 -10.10
C VAL A 836 -8.43 -23.28 -9.20
N GLU A 837 -8.61 -24.41 -8.51
CA GLU A 837 -9.73 -24.61 -7.58
C GLU A 837 -9.72 -23.61 -6.43
N LEU A 838 -8.55 -23.39 -5.77
CA LEU A 838 -8.41 -22.40 -4.70
C LEU A 838 -8.60 -20.98 -5.22
N THR A 839 -8.10 -20.66 -6.41
CA THR A 839 -8.31 -19.35 -7.05
C THR A 839 -9.79 -19.09 -7.28
N ASN A 840 -10.54 -20.05 -7.85
CA ASN A 840 -11.97 -19.94 -8.02
C ASN A 840 -12.71 -19.77 -6.67
N LYS A 841 -12.25 -20.47 -5.63
CA LYS A 841 -12.83 -20.39 -4.29
C LYS A 841 -12.64 -18.98 -3.69
N LEU A 842 -11.48 -18.35 -3.87
CA LEU A 842 -11.24 -16.95 -3.47
C LEU A 842 -12.20 -16.01 -4.22
N PHE A 843 -12.26 -16.09 -5.56
CA PHE A 843 -13.09 -15.21 -6.38
C PHE A 843 -14.58 -15.32 -6.05
N ALA A 844 -15.06 -16.53 -5.72
CA ALA A 844 -16.46 -16.76 -5.38
C ALA A 844 -16.86 -16.30 -3.98
N ASN A 845 -15.93 -16.29 -3.02
CA ASN A 845 -16.26 -16.12 -1.61
C ASN A 845 -15.74 -14.83 -0.97
N ALA A 846 -14.76 -14.14 -1.56
CA ALA A 846 -14.29 -12.84 -1.06
C ALA A 846 -15.36 -11.77 -1.34
N GLU A 847 -15.87 -11.15 -0.27
CA GLU A 847 -17.01 -10.23 -0.34
C GLU A 847 -16.73 -9.04 -1.26
N GLY A 848 -17.64 -8.79 -2.21
CA GLY A 848 -17.61 -7.64 -3.10
C GLY A 848 -16.59 -7.73 -4.23
N LEU A 849 -15.79 -8.81 -4.31
CA LEU A 849 -14.72 -8.94 -5.29
C LEU A 849 -15.25 -8.92 -6.73
N THR A 850 -16.27 -9.70 -7.05
CA THR A 850 -16.90 -9.76 -8.39
C THR A 850 -17.97 -8.67 -8.62
N GLN A 851 -18.35 -7.93 -7.58
CA GLN A 851 -19.30 -6.82 -7.60
C GLN A 851 -18.59 -5.48 -7.84
N ASP A 852 -19.21 -4.37 -7.49
CA ASP A 852 -18.68 -3.01 -7.64
C ASP A 852 -17.96 -2.45 -6.39
N LYS A 853 -17.77 -3.28 -5.35
CA LYS A 853 -17.01 -2.89 -4.16
C LYS A 853 -15.51 -2.83 -4.44
N PRO A 854 -14.77 -1.95 -3.74
CA PRO A 854 -13.32 -1.87 -3.87
C PRO A 854 -12.62 -3.16 -3.41
N ILE A 855 -11.44 -3.42 -3.98
CA ILE A 855 -10.55 -4.50 -3.54
C ILE A 855 -10.01 -4.16 -2.17
N GLN A 856 -10.04 -5.13 -1.27
CA GLN A 856 -9.62 -4.95 0.12
C GLN A 856 -8.18 -5.39 0.34
N GLU A 857 -7.60 -4.92 1.43
CA GLU A 857 -6.30 -5.34 1.91
C GLU A 857 -6.28 -6.84 2.25
N ASN A 858 -7.32 -7.29 2.95
CA ASN A 858 -7.48 -8.70 3.33
C ASN A 858 -8.95 -9.10 3.51
N TYR A 859 -9.18 -10.39 3.69
CA TYR A 859 -10.51 -10.98 3.84
C TYR A 859 -10.55 -11.97 5.02
N ASN A 860 -11.71 -12.09 5.66
CA ASN A 860 -11.90 -13.07 6.72
C ASN A 860 -11.95 -14.51 6.13
N PRO A 861 -11.12 -15.45 6.58
CA PRO A 861 -11.04 -16.79 6.02
C PRO A 861 -12.32 -17.62 6.20
N GLU A 862 -13.09 -17.38 7.27
CA GLU A 862 -14.26 -18.18 7.62
C GLU A 862 -15.56 -17.62 7.03
N THR A 863 -15.68 -16.30 6.94
CA THR A 863 -16.90 -15.63 6.47
C THR A 863 -16.79 -15.05 5.06
N GLY A 864 -15.58 -14.73 4.63
CA GLY A 864 -15.30 -13.99 3.40
C GLY A 864 -15.51 -12.49 3.51
N ALA A 865 -15.84 -11.98 4.70
CA ALA A 865 -16.08 -10.56 4.93
C ALA A 865 -14.83 -9.71 4.65
N VAL A 866 -15.05 -8.47 4.20
CA VAL A 866 -14.00 -7.50 3.96
C VAL A 866 -13.28 -7.09 5.24
N GLN A 867 -11.96 -6.96 5.18
CA GLN A 867 -11.11 -6.52 6.28
C GLN A 867 -10.00 -5.61 5.77
N GLY A 868 -9.40 -4.81 6.67
CA GLY A 868 -8.31 -3.91 6.34
C GLY A 868 -8.73 -2.70 5.49
N ALA A 869 -7.79 -2.16 4.73
CA ALA A 869 -7.96 -1.00 3.88
C ALA A 869 -8.66 -1.35 2.56
N ASN A 870 -9.40 -0.39 1.99
CA ASN A 870 -10.01 -0.53 0.66
C ASN A 870 -9.09 0.01 -0.45
N ASN A 871 -9.42 -0.28 -1.70
CA ASN A 871 -8.62 0.08 -2.89
C ASN A 871 -7.14 -0.31 -2.78
N PHE A 872 -6.88 -1.51 -2.27
CA PHE A 872 -5.54 -1.92 -1.89
C PHE A 872 -4.73 -2.43 -3.09
N SER A 873 -3.58 -1.80 -3.34
CA SER A 873 -2.82 -1.98 -4.58
C SER A 873 -2.17 -3.36 -4.71
N TRP A 874 -1.52 -3.88 -3.67
CA TRP A 874 -0.88 -5.20 -3.80
C TRP A 874 -1.91 -6.34 -3.89
N SER A 875 -3.06 -6.22 -3.20
CA SER A 875 -4.16 -7.18 -3.40
C SER A 875 -4.64 -7.14 -4.85
N SER A 876 -4.76 -5.92 -5.41
CA SER A 876 -5.10 -5.73 -6.82
C SER A 876 -4.06 -6.34 -7.75
N ALA A 877 -2.77 -6.14 -7.46
CA ALA A 877 -1.67 -6.74 -8.22
C ALA A 877 -1.80 -8.27 -8.28
N HIS A 878 -2.00 -8.92 -7.12
CA HIS A 878 -2.08 -10.37 -7.07
C HIS A 878 -3.39 -10.92 -7.64
N LEU A 879 -4.52 -10.22 -7.49
CA LEU A 879 -5.78 -10.60 -8.16
C LEU A 879 -5.65 -10.53 -9.68
N TYR A 880 -4.95 -9.51 -10.20
CA TYR A 880 -4.62 -9.44 -11.61
C TYR A 880 -3.72 -10.61 -12.04
N MET A 881 -2.70 -10.96 -11.26
CA MET A 881 -1.81 -12.07 -11.57
C MET A 881 -2.51 -13.44 -11.47
N LEU A 882 -3.43 -13.62 -10.52
CA LEU A 882 -4.29 -14.81 -10.47
C LEU A 882 -5.13 -14.92 -11.75
N TYR A 883 -5.74 -13.83 -12.20
CA TYR A 883 -6.46 -13.76 -13.47
C TYR A 883 -5.52 -14.11 -14.65
N ASN A 884 -4.33 -13.54 -14.69
CA ASN A 884 -3.40 -13.71 -15.81
C ASN A 884 -2.86 -15.15 -15.89
N LYS A 885 -2.57 -15.79 -14.75
CA LYS A 885 -1.84 -17.09 -14.71
C LYS A 885 -2.76 -18.31 -14.63
N PHE A 886 -3.83 -18.28 -13.80
CA PHE A 886 -4.53 -19.48 -13.37
C PHE A 886 -5.85 -19.77 -14.08
N PHE A 887 -6.23 -19.00 -15.08
CA PHE A 887 -7.37 -19.26 -15.94
C PHE A 887 -6.99 -19.52 -17.40
N LYS A 888 -5.69 -19.74 -17.70
CA LYS A 888 -5.25 -20.12 -19.05
C LYS A 888 -5.62 -21.59 -19.34
N ALA A 889 -5.93 -21.90 -20.59
CA ALA A 889 -6.12 -23.29 -21.01
C ALA A 889 -4.82 -24.06 -20.77
N GLN A 890 -4.95 -25.22 -20.16
CA GLN A 890 -3.84 -26.19 -20.05
C GLN A 890 -3.53 -26.79 -21.42
#